data_3c25ce031aafc20f5e659beae388548c
#
_entry.id   3c25ce031aafc20f5e659beae388548c
#
_cell.length_a   1.000
_cell.length_b   1.000
_cell.length_c   1.000
_cell.angle_alpha   90.00
_cell.angle_beta   90.00
_cell.angle_gamma   90.00
#
_symmetry.space_group_name_H-M   'P 1'
#
loop_
_entity.id
_entity.type
_entity.pdbx_description
1 polymer ?
#
loop_
_entity_poly.entity_id
_entity_poly.type
_entity_poly.pdbx_seq_one_letter_code
_entity_poly.pdbx_strand_id
1 'polypeptide(L)'
;MATTGLGFIGRTTLIFTVLLTLGGCATLRQFGPSVQVASVTPGQYIALKRGDILTSGKLSAATIETLRVAGLDEGVCAKPGLPCIEAMESSIVVREEDKRSSLAELWLQYAMTLPAPKREYSASGRAKTAVTELDADFQPRLDAWMQVARQAYAYLFFTERTANQRGFEDRQTQVRDYYNLAVQEASVQLYNAYATGRVHGQASHFQLGRWTFVLAPSDGASALDQRTPSELVPAASLSFTGTLRSVHRRDGFGAELVAVMDDPAGSTATAPSAAAQATQASTSATQSWSEMPSPSMTVLLRFSGKNLWEVLHDDEPELEIHDPYQVSEVTLHGQQVPLAANFTAGYALWLARSNFSRQSLRTLFGGKGGIDTPHLYMMQPYDPNRRVLLMIHGLASSPEAWVNVANELLRDDEIRREFQVWQFYYPTNMPIAMSHDAMRHTLTEVFKHFDPSGKAQASHDMVLVGHSMGGVIARLMISSSGDHLVDTLLATAQMTPAQRELLRTKGAPVLTFLPEPEVSRVVFIATPHRGTDVAGTRLGRWIGRLVRLPLTVLEDVATIANDGQIDRNDGKHGYQMNSIQNLDKDDPFVRAVADLPMSPKVHYHSIIARAKADGPLEKTDDGLVPYWSSHLPHADSEKVIVSGHSVQEATPAIVELRRILHEDMQAHGRTGK
;
A
#
# COMPACT_ATOMS: atom_id res chain seq x y z
N MET A 1 47.04 9.96 -84.26
CA MET A 1 46.19 11.19 -84.40
C MET A 1 44.73 10.79 -84.46
N ALA A 2 43.91 11.21 -83.57
CA ALA A 2 42.47 11.16 -83.44
C ALA A 2 41.99 10.46 -82.16
N THR A 3 41.93 11.23 -81.11
CA THR A 3 41.10 10.91 -79.90
C THR A 3 40.62 12.26 -79.33
N THR A 4 39.45 12.65 -79.68
CA THR A 4 38.62 13.63 -78.91
C THR A 4 37.23 13.67 -79.52
N GLY A 5 36.23 13.13 -78.85
CA GLY A 5 34.85 13.23 -79.33
C GLY A 5 33.77 12.47 -78.60
N LEU A 6 34.07 11.82 -77.46
CA LEU A 6 33.06 11.02 -76.76
C LEU A 6 32.66 11.51 -75.36
N GLY A 7 33.07 12.71 -74.95
CA GLY A 7 32.88 13.12 -73.54
C GLY A 7 31.64 14.01 -73.28
N PHE A 8 30.97 14.50 -74.29
CA PHE A 8 29.92 15.54 -74.09
C PHE A 8 28.47 15.00 -74.18
N ILE A 9 28.25 13.89 -74.92
CA ILE A 9 26.91 13.28 -75.07
C ILE A 9 26.47 12.47 -73.85
N GLY A 10 27.44 11.87 -73.10
CA GLY A 10 27.14 11.09 -71.92
C GLY A 10 26.67 11.87 -70.69
N ARG A 11 27.13 13.15 -70.54
CA ARG A 11 26.76 13.96 -69.36
C ARG A 11 25.38 14.62 -69.51
N THR A 12 24.96 14.97 -70.67
CA THR A 12 23.60 15.56 -70.94
C THR A 12 22.52 14.47 -70.84
N THR A 13 22.78 13.26 -71.28
CA THR A 13 21.81 12.15 -71.17
C THR A 13 21.63 11.68 -69.72
N LEU A 14 22.70 11.67 -68.92
CA LEU A 14 22.61 11.29 -67.52
C LEU A 14 21.84 12.35 -66.66
N ILE A 15 22.01 13.65 -66.94
CA ILE A 15 21.29 14.73 -66.25
C ILE A 15 19.82 14.71 -66.63
N PHE A 16 19.46 14.39 -67.90
CA PHE A 16 18.07 14.29 -68.32
C PHE A 16 17.37 13.05 -67.78
N THR A 17 18.08 11.93 -67.59
CA THR A 17 17.55 10.70 -67.01
C THR A 17 17.33 10.85 -65.48
N VAL A 18 18.22 11.56 -64.75
CA VAL A 18 18.06 11.85 -63.31
C VAL A 18 16.96 12.88 -63.08
N LEU A 19 16.77 13.86 -63.94
CA LEU A 19 15.64 14.79 -63.86
C LEU A 19 14.28 14.15 -64.18
N LEU A 20 14.24 13.17 -65.07
CA LEU A 20 13.03 12.39 -65.36
C LEU A 20 12.67 11.40 -64.24
N THR A 21 13.63 10.89 -63.50
CA THR A 21 13.34 10.00 -62.36
C THR A 21 12.92 10.76 -61.11
N LEU A 22 13.37 12.00 -60.90
CA LEU A 22 12.93 12.85 -59.77
C LEU A 22 11.55 13.51 -60.04
N GLY A 23 11.15 13.75 -61.29
CA GLY A 23 9.81 14.23 -61.63
C GLY A 23 8.75 13.14 -61.77
N GLY A 24 9.17 11.91 -62.05
CA GLY A 24 8.25 10.79 -62.29
C GLY A 24 7.51 10.26 -61.08
N CYS A 25 8.10 10.35 -59.87
CA CYS A 25 7.43 9.90 -58.65
C CYS A 25 6.35 10.84 -58.13
N ALA A 26 6.43 12.14 -58.45
CA ALA A 26 5.42 13.10 -58.03
C ALA A 26 4.20 13.08 -58.97
N THR A 27 4.42 12.87 -60.30
CA THR A 27 3.33 12.81 -61.27
C THR A 27 2.62 11.46 -61.32
N LEU A 28 3.29 10.35 -60.96
CA LEU A 28 2.64 9.04 -60.85
C LEU A 28 1.69 8.93 -59.63
N ARG A 29 1.87 9.75 -58.61
CA ARG A 29 0.92 9.83 -57.49
C ARG A 29 -0.42 10.47 -57.88
N GLN A 30 -0.46 11.28 -58.91
CA GLN A 30 -1.68 11.93 -59.38
C GLN A 30 -2.59 11.00 -60.22
N PHE A 31 -2.07 9.85 -60.67
CA PHE A 31 -2.81 8.87 -61.49
C PHE A 31 -3.10 7.56 -60.73
N GLY A 32 -2.74 7.49 -59.44
CA GLY A 32 -3.12 6.38 -58.57
C GLY A 32 -4.57 6.50 -58.09
N PRO A 33 -5.18 5.40 -57.59
CA PRO A 33 -6.50 5.47 -57.01
C PRO A 33 -6.49 6.44 -55.81
N SER A 34 -7.53 7.29 -55.75
CA SER A 34 -7.69 8.27 -54.66
C SER A 34 -7.81 7.65 -53.28
N VAL A 35 -8.13 6.36 -53.21
CA VAL A 35 -8.25 5.58 -51.99
C VAL A 35 -7.52 4.25 -52.17
N GLN A 36 -6.64 3.92 -51.25
CA GLN A 36 -6.00 2.61 -51.13
C GLN A 36 -6.53 1.87 -49.90
N VAL A 37 -6.88 0.61 -50.08
CA VAL A 37 -7.38 -0.25 -48.98
C VAL A 37 -6.27 -1.18 -48.56
N ALA A 38 -5.97 -1.17 -47.24
CA ALA A 38 -5.07 -2.13 -46.63
C ALA A 38 -5.81 -2.91 -45.50
N SER A 39 -5.52 -4.18 -45.37
CA SER A 39 -6.01 -4.96 -44.25
C SER A 39 -5.21 -4.63 -42.99
N VAL A 40 -5.90 -4.51 -41.85
CA VAL A 40 -5.27 -4.33 -40.52
C VAL A 40 -5.67 -5.49 -39.63
N THR A 41 -4.78 -5.93 -38.76
CA THR A 41 -5.12 -6.91 -37.73
C THR A 41 -6.02 -6.29 -36.66
N PRO A 42 -6.80 -7.11 -35.90
CA PRO A 42 -7.62 -6.59 -34.81
C PRO A 42 -6.80 -5.77 -33.78
N GLY A 43 -5.57 -6.22 -33.46
CA GLY A 43 -4.69 -5.49 -32.56
C GLY A 43 -4.25 -4.13 -33.10
N GLN A 44 -3.91 -4.03 -34.39
CA GLN A 44 -3.59 -2.77 -35.07
C GLN A 44 -4.80 -1.83 -35.10
N TYR A 45 -5.99 -2.36 -35.36
CA TYR A 45 -7.22 -1.56 -35.34
C TYR A 45 -7.47 -0.94 -33.96
N ILE A 46 -7.36 -1.76 -32.89
CA ILE A 46 -7.52 -1.29 -31.51
C ILE A 46 -6.44 -0.26 -31.14
N ALA A 47 -5.18 -0.50 -31.52
CA ALA A 47 -4.08 0.43 -31.27
C ALA A 47 -4.30 1.78 -31.97
N LEU A 48 -4.79 1.77 -33.20
CA LEU A 48 -5.14 3.01 -33.94
C LEU A 48 -6.32 3.73 -33.30
N LYS A 49 -7.35 2.98 -32.87
CA LYS A 49 -8.56 3.56 -32.25
C LYS A 49 -8.30 4.18 -30.89
N ARG A 50 -7.47 3.53 -30.06
CA ARG A 50 -7.22 3.88 -28.65
C ARG A 50 -5.90 4.62 -28.43
N GLY A 51 -5.04 4.68 -29.47
CA GLY A 51 -3.75 5.36 -29.38
C GLY A 51 -3.92 6.86 -29.17
N ASP A 52 -3.16 7.41 -28.22
CA ASP A 52 -3.11 8.82 -27.90
C ASP A 52 -1.69 9.21 -27.48
N ILE A 53 -1.51 10.44 -27.02
CA ILE A 53 -0.20 10.96 -26.63
C ILE A 53 0.43 10.15 -25.46
N LEU A 54 -0.37 9.63 -24.53
CA LEU A 54 0.13 8.85 -23.38
C LEU A 54 0.56 7.44 -23.77
N THR A 55 -0.15 6.82 -24.71
CA THR A 55 0.06 5.42 -25.08
C THR A 55 1.01 5.25 -26.27
N SER A 56 1.05 6.21 -27.19
CA SER A 56 1.80 6.13 -28.45
C SER A 56 2.85 7.23 -28.63
N GLY A 57 2.84 8.27 -27.79
CA GLY A 57 3.65 9.47 -27.97
C GLY A 57 3.20 10.37 -29.14
N LYS A 58 2.00 10.10 -29.70
CA LYS A 58 1.42 10.83 -30.82
C LYS A 58 0.01 11.27 -30.49
N LEU A 59 -0.43 12.38 -31.07
CA LEU A 59 -1.81 12.83 -30.94
C LEU A 59 -2.79 11.74 -31.39
N SER A 60 -3.90 11.62 -30.69
CA SER A 60 -4.98 10.71 -31.02
C SER A 60 -5.60 11.00 -32.39
N ALA A 61 -6.21 9.99 -33.00
CA ALA A 61 -6.95 10.16 -34.24
C ALA A 61 -8.05 11.24 -34.13
N ALA A 62 -8.74 11.30 -32.99
CA ALA A 62 -9.77 12.29 -32.71
C ALA A 62 -9.23 13.71 -32.72
N THR A 63 -8.09 13.99 -32.11
CA THR A 63 -7.45 15.31 -32.13
C THR A 63 -6.95 15.66 -33.53
N ILE A 64 -6.35 14.72 -34.26
CA ILE A 64 -5.90 14.94 -35.64
C ILE A 64 -7.10 15.28 -36.54
N GLU A 65 -8.21 14.58 -36.42
CA GLU A 65 -9.45 14.86 -37.16
C GLU A 65 -10.00 16.25 -36.84
N THR A 66 -10.03 16.60 -35.56
CA THR A 66 -10.49 17.92 -35.10
C THR A 66 -9.61 19.06 -35.71
N LEU A 67 -8.28 18.87 -35.75
CA LEU A 67 -7.36 19.81 -36.38
C LEU A 67 -7.64 19.97 -37.88
N ARG A 68 -7.97 18.87 -38.57
CA ARG A 68 -8.35 18.91 -40.01
C ARG A 68 -9.66 19.67 -40.24
N VAL A 69 -10.68 19.38 -39.42
CA VAL A 69 -11.96 20.10 -39.49
C VAL A 69 -11.75 21.59 -39.24
N ALA A 70 -10.82 21.96 -38.35
CA ALA A 70 -10.45 23.35 -38.12
C ALA A 70 -9.58 23.97 -39.22
N GLY A 71 -9.06 23.19 -40.18
CA GLY A 71 -8.12 23.62 -41.19
C GLY A 71 -6.74 24.00 -40.67
N LEU A 72 -6.33 23.40 -39.54
CA LEU A 72 -5.10 23.75 -38.82
C LEU A 72 -3.98 22.72 -38.99
N ASP A 73 -4.28 21.51 -39.49
CA ASP A 73 -3.35 20.35 -39.50
C ASP A 73 -2.15 20.55 -40.46
N GLU A 74 -2.33 21.20 -41.60
CA GLU A 74 -1.24 21.51 -42.56
C GLU A 74 -0.55 22.85 -42.29
N GLY A 75 -1.09 23.65 -41.36
CA GLY A 75 -0.62 25.02 -41.07
C GLY A 75 0.12 25.09 -39.72
N VAL A 76 -0.43 25.92 -38.85
CA VAL A 76 0.15 26.24 -37.54
C VAL A 76 0.30 25.02 -36.63
N CYS A 77 -0.51 23.98 -36.82
CA CYS A 77 -0.49 22.73 -36.07
C CYS A 77 0.32 21.62 -36.75
N ALA A 78 1.00 21.85 -37.87
CA ALA A 78 1.93 20.87 -38.45
C ALA A 78 3.05 20.49 -37.46
N LYS A 79 3.39 21.39 -36.53
CA LYS A 79 4.20 21.16 -35.33
C LYS A 79 3.44 21.69 -34.12
N PRO A 80 2.71 20.86 -33.42
CA PRO A 80 1.91 21.28 -32.28
C PRO A 80 2.75 21.99 -31.20
N GLY A 81 2.22 23.11 -30.69
CA GLY A 81 2.83 23.97 -29.69
C GLY A 81 1.88 25.09 -29.32
N LEU A 82 2.32 26.11 -28.58
CA LEU A 82 1.46 27.21 -28.14
C LEU A 82 0.69 27.90 -29.31
N PRO A 83 1.30 28.20 -30.48
CA PRO A 83 0.54 28.79 -31.56
C PRO A 83 -0.59 27.89 -32.10
N CYS A 84 -0.41 26.57 -32.07
CA CYS A 84 -1.46 25.62 -32.46
C CYS A 84 -2.60 25.62 -31.42
N ILE A 85 -2.26 25.66 -30.12
CA ILE A 85 -3.24 25.74 -29.04
C ILE A 85 -4.08 27.02 -29.17
N GLU A 86 -3.46 28.17 -29.36
CA GLU A 86 -4.13 29.48 -29.56
C GLU A 86 -5.06 29.48 -30.76
N ALA A 87 -4.60 28.92 -31.91
CA ALA A 87 -5.41 28.78 -33.11
C ALA A 87 -6.63 27.87 -32.90
N MET A 88 -6.46 26.74 -32.19
CA MET A 88 -7.55 25.82 -31.85
C MET A 88 -8.55 26.47 -30.88
N GLU A 89 -8.08 27.19 -29.86
CA GLU A 89 -8.95 27.91 -28.93
C GLU A 89 -9.81 28.94 -29.64
N SER A 90 -9.24 29.67 -30.61
CA SER A 90 -9.92 30.69 -31.41
C SER A 90 -10.86 30.13 -32.49
N SER A 91 -10.80 28.84 -32.79
CA SER A 91 -11.60 28.22 -33.83
C SER A 91 -13.09 28.23 -33.47
N ILE A 92 -13.94 28.71 -34.40
CA ILE A 92 -15.40 28.75 -34.22
C ILE A 92 -16.13 27.65 -35.01
N VAL A 93 -15.40 26.87 -35.82
CA VAL A 93 -15.99 25.83 -36.68
C VAL A 93 -16.03 24.46 -36.03
N VAL A 94 -15.38 24.29 -34.89
CA VAL A 94 -15.29 23.05 -34.15
C VAL A 94 -16.29 23.08 -32.99
N ARG A 95 -16.99 21.96 -32.76
CA ARG A 95 -17.89 21.82 -31.61
C ARG A 95 -17.10 21.93 -30.32
N GLU A 96 -17.69 22.52 -29.28
CA GLU A 96 -17.01 22.73 -28.02
C GLU A 96 -16.49 21.41 -27.39
N GLU A 97 -17.21 20.32 -27.51
CA GLU A 97 -16.78 19.00 -27.03
C GLU A 97 -15.49 18.54 -27.71
N ASP A 98 -15.43 18.59 -29.04
CA ASP A 98 -14.25 18.18 -29.79
C ASP A 98 -13.08 19.14 -29.53
N LYS A 99 -13.37 20.45 -29.39
CA LYS A 99 -12.39 21.49 -29.07
C LYS A 99 -11.77 21.26 -27.70
N ARG A 100 -12.58 21.08 -26.63
CA ARG A 100 -12.06 20.92 -25.25
C ARG A 100 -11.23 19.65 -25.10
N SER A 101 -11.70 18.55 -25.68
CA SER A 101 -10.95 17.29 -25.62
C SER A 101 -9.62 17.37 -26.38
N SER A 102 -9.59 18.04 -27.56
CA SER A 102 -8.37 18.23 -28.34
C SER A 102 -7.41 19.21 -27.69
N LEU A 103 -7.91 20.30 -27.09
CA LEU A 103 -7.08 21.23 -26.32
C LEU A 103 -6.45 20.57 -25.09
N ALA A 104 -7.18 19.67 -24.39
CA ALA A 104 -6.62 18.91 -23.30
C ALA A 104 -5.39 18.09 -23.75
N GLU A 105 -5.47 17.42 -24.91
CA GLU A 105 -4.37 16.64 -25.46
C GLU A 105 -3.22 17.51 -25.99
N LEU A 106 -3.52 18.63 -26.65
CA LEU A 106 -2.50 19.57 -27.12
C LEU A 106 -1.73 20.23 -25.97
N TRP A 107 -2.42 20.65 -24.93
CA TRP A 107 -1.79 21.14 -23.69
C TRP A 107 -0.95 20.06 -23.02
N LEU A 108 -1.43 18.83 -23.00
CA LEU A 108 -0.69 17.68 -22.46
C LEU A 108 0.61 17.45 -23.23
N GLN A 109 0.53 17.43 -24.57
CA GLN A 109 1.71 17.33 -25.40
C GLN A 109 2.72 18.47 -25.11
N TYR A 110 2.23 19.69 -25.01
CA TYR A 110 3.07 20.84 -24.66
C TYR A 110 3.71 20.69 -23.29
N ALA A 111 2.93 20.35 -22.26
CA ALA A 111 3.43 20.12 -20.91
C ALA A 111 4.55 19.06 -20.84
N MET A 112 4.40 17.97 -21.61
CA MET A 112 5.40 16.90 -21.71
C MET A 112 6.68 17.30 -22.45
N THR A 113 6.66 18.39 -23.26
CA THR A 113 7.88 18.91 -23.90
C THR A 113 8.70 19.83 -23.02
N LEU A 114 8.09 20.37 -21.96
CA LEU A 114 8.80 21.24 -21.03
C LEU A 114 9.78 20.45 -20.17
N PRO A 115 10.99 20.98 -19.91
CA PRO A 115 11.95 20.33 -19.03
C PRO A 115 11.33 20.03 -17.66
N ALA A 116 11.55 18.83 -17.17
CA ALA A 116 11.09 18.42 -15.86
C ALA A 116 12.18 17.64 -15.12
N PRO A 117 12.31 17.80 -13.80
CA PRO A 117 13.20 16.96 -12.99
C PRO A 117 12.83 15.49 -13.15
N LYS A 118 13.82 14.65 -13.44
CA LYS A 118 13.60 13.21 -13.53
C LYS A 118 13.26 12.66 -12.14
N ARG A 119 12.12 12.02 -12.02
CA ARG A 119 11.72 11.29 -10.82
C ARG A 119 12.24 9.87 -10.93
N GLU A 120 13.29 9.58 -10.20
CA GLU A 120 13.83 8.22 -10.09
C GLU A 120 13.76 7.77 -8.64
N TYR A 121 13.32 6.53 -8.46
CA TYR A 121 13.25 5.92 -7.13
C TYR A 121 14.28 4.82 -6.98
N SER A 122 14.80 4.68 -5.76
CA SER A 122 15.65 3.55 -5.36
C SER A 122 14.79 2.28 -5.20
N ALA A 123 15.43 1.14 -5.01
CA ALA A 123 14.73 -0.12 -4.71
C ALA A 123 13.86 -0.05 -3.43
N SER A 124 14.18 0.86 -2.50
CA SER A 124 13.35 1.15 -1.32
C SER A 124 12.26 2.19 -1.59
N GLY A 125 12.04 2.61 -2.84
CA GLY A 125 11.03 3.61 -3.18
C GLY A 125 11.37 5.04 -2.70
N ARG A 126 12.60 5.33 -2.28
CA ARG A 126 13.03 6.70 -1.94
C ARG A 126 13.45 7.43 -3.19
N ALA A 127 13.06 8.70 -3.33
CA ALA A 127 13.54 9.55 -4.41
C ALA A 127 15.07 9.63 -4.38
N LYS A 128 15.71 9.44 -5.54
CA LYS A 128 17.18 9.51 -5.66
C LYS A 128 17.69 10.94 -5.58
N THR A 129 16.87 11.91 -5.96
CA THR A 129 17.20 13.34 -5.94
C THR A 129 16.10 14.08 -5.20
N ALA A 130 16.46 14.78 -4.13
CA ALA A 130 15.54 15.67 -3.44
C ALA A 130 15.37 16.97 -4.25
N VAL A 131 14.15 17.50 -4.28
CA VAL A 131 13.87 18.82 -4.84
C VAL A 131 14.20 19.86 -3.77
N THR A 132 15.35 20.52 -3.93
CA THR A 132 15.82 21.55 -2.99
C THR A 132 15.50 22.97 -3.49
N GLU A 133 15.33 23.12 -4.80
CA GLU A 133 15.00 24.40 -5.45
C GLU A 133 14.07 24.15 -6.64
N LEU A 134 13.24 25.15 -6.95
CA LEU A 134 12.42 25.16 -8.16
C LEU A 134 13.25 25.63 -9.35
N ASP A 135 13.17 24.90 -10.46
CA ASP A 135 13.85 25.27 -11.72
C ASP A 135 13.17 26.46 -12.43
N ALA A 136 13.83 27.01 -13.46
CA ALA A 136 13.31 28.15 -14.22
C ALA A 136 12.03 27.82 -15.01
N ASP A 137 11.83 26.55 -15.36
CA ASP A 137 10.67 26.07 -16.13
C ASP A 137 9.50 25.64 -15.24
N PHE A 138 9.63 25.81 -13.92
CA PHE A 138 8.59 25.42 -12.96
C PHE A 138 7.24 26.07 -13.25
N GLN A 139 7.20 27.41 -13.37
CA GLN A 139 5.93 28.14 -13.59
C GLN A 139 5.29 27.81 -14.95
N PRO A 140 6.01 27.85 -16.09
CA PRO A 140 5.44 27.42 -17.37
C PRO A 140 4.92 25.99 -17.35
N ARG A 141 5.60 25.08 -16.63
CA ARG A 141 5.20 23.68 -16.50
C ARG A 141 3.95 23.52 -15.66
N LEU A 142 3.86 24.21 -14.51
CA LEU A 142 2.64 24.23 -13.69
C LEU A 142 1.46 24.77 -14.49
N ASP A 143 1.64 25.92 -15.18
CA ASP A 143 0.59 26.53 -16.01
C ASP A 143 0.09 25.57 -17.08
N ALA A 144 1.00 24.85 -17.74
CA ALA A 144 0.63 23.87 -18.77
C ALA A 144 -0.20 22.72 -18.18
N TRP A 145 0.22 22.13 -17.06
CA TRP A 145 -0.54 21.07 -16.39
C TRP A 145 -1.91 21.55 -15.90
N MET A 146 -1.99 22.75 -15.37
CA MET A 146 -3.26 23.36 -14.97
C MET A 146 -4.20 23.56 -16.16
N GLN A 147 -3.67 23.93 -17.34
CA GLN A 147 -4.48 24.02 -18.56
C GLN A 147 -4.96 22.64 -19.04
N VAL A 148 -4.12 21.59 -18.97
CA VAL A 148 -4.58 20.21 -19.25
C VAL A 148 -5.76 19.86 -18.35
N ALA A 149 -5.61 20.06 -17.04
CA ALA A 149 -6.66 19.75 -16.06
C ALA A 149 -7.94 20.54 -16.35
N ARG A 150 -7.84 21.85 -16.62
CA ARG A 150 -8.97 22.74 -16.93
C ARG A 150 -9.72 22.33 -18.18
N GLN A 151 -9.02 22.09 -19.30
CA GLN A 151 -9.64 21.70 -20.58
C GLN A 151 -10.28 20.31 -20.48
N ALA A 152 -9.61 19.37 -19.80
CA ALA A 152 -10.16 18.05 -19.54
C ALA A 152 -11.41 18.12 -18.65
N TYR A 153 -11.37 18.91 -17.58
CA TYR A 153 -12.51 19.12 -16.68
C TYR A 153 -13.69 19.76 -17.40
N ALA A 154 -13.43 20.78 -18.25
CA ALA A 154 -14.44 21.40 -19.08
C ALA A 154 -15.09 20.41 -20.05
N TYR A 155 -14.32 19.54 -20.71
CA TYR A 155 -14.85 18.47 -21.55
C TYR A 155 -15.73 17.51 -20.76
N LEU A 156 -15.27 17.08 -19.59
CA LEU A 156 -15.93 16.04 -18.80
C LEU A 156 -17.28 16.50 -18.23
N PHE A 157 -17.40 17.78 -17.82
CA PHE A 157 -18.53 18.24 -17.03
C PHE A 157 -19.32 19.42 -17.65
N PHE A 158 -18.77 20.15 -18.64
CA PHE A 158 -19.36 21.38 -19.12
C PHE A 158 -19.60 21.42 -20.64
N THR A 159 -19.54 20.28 -21.32
CA THR A 159 -19.95 20.15 -22.72
C THR A 159 -21.39 19.64 -22.82
N GLU A 160 -21.96 19.69 -24.03
CA GLU A 160 -23.37 19.36 -24.28
C GLU A 160 -23.76 17.95 -23.82
N ARG A 161 -22.89 16.95 -24.12
CA ARG A 161 -23.12 15.57 -23.65
C ARG A 161 -22.47 15.34 -22.29
N THR A 162 -23.19 14.66 -21.41
CA THR A 162 -22.69 14.28 -20.09
C THR A 162 -21.67 13.13 -20.17
N ALA A 163 -20.87 12.95 -19.13
CA ALA A 163 -19.93 11.83 -19.03
C ALA A 163 -20.62 10.46 -19.17
N ASN A 164 -21.83 10.30 -18.64
CA ASN A 164 -22.61 9.07 -18.78
C ASN A 164 -23.05 8.79 -20.22
N GLN A 165 -23.37 9.82 -20.99
CA GLN A 165 -23.73 9.67 -22.40
C GLN A 165 -22.52 9.26 -23.27
N ARG A 166 -21.30 9.54 -22.82
CA ARG A 166 -20.02 9.17 -23.45
C ARG A 166 -19.35 7.97 -22.80
N GLY A 167 -19.98 7.29 -21.85
CA GLY A 167 -19.36 6.27 -21.01
C GLY A 167 -18.69 5.11 -21.77
N PHE A 168 -19.11 4.84 -23.02
CA PHE A 168 -18.52 3.81 -23.88
C PHE A 168 -17.54 4.35 -24.95
N GLU A 169 -17.25 5.65 -24.93
CA GLU A 169 -16.32 6.27 -25.87
C GLU A 169 -14.88 6.20 -25.34
N ASP A 170 -13.95 5.73 -26.17
CA ASP A 170 -12.52 5.69 -25.81
C ASP A 170 -12.00 7.10 -25.46
N ARG A 171 -12.55 8.14 -26.12
CA ARG A 171 -12.18 9.54 -25.87
C ARG A 171 -12.49 10.01 -24.46
N GLN A 172 -13.62 9.58 -23.89
CA GLN A 172 -13.97 9.87 -22.51
C GLN A 172 -12.90 9.35 -21.53
N THR A 173 -12.44 8.12 -21.75
CA THR A 173 -11.38 7.51 -20.93
C THR A 173 -10.04 8.24 -21.10
N GLN A 174 -9.64 8.55 -22.35
CA GLN A 174 -8.42 9.29 -22.62
C GLN A 174 -8.40 10.64 -21.89
N VAL A 175 -9.47 11.44 -22.00
CA VAL A 175 -9.53 12.77 -21.39
C VAL A 175 -9.59 12.69 -19.86
N ARG A 176 -10.24 11.67 -19.29
CA ARG A 176 -10.16 11.40 -17.85
C ARG A 176 -8.72 11.11 -17.41
N ASP A 177 -8.00 10.31 -18.18
CA ASP A 177 -6.60 9.96 -17.86
C ASP A 177 -5.67 11.18 -18.01
N TYR A 178 -5.95 12.10 -18.95
CA TYR A 178 -5.25 13.39 -19.06
C TYR A 178 -5.50 14.26 -17.83
N TYR A 179 -6.75 14.33 -17.36
CA TYR A 179 -7.10 15.05 -16.14
C TYR A 179 -6.36 14.45 -14.93
N ASN A 180 -6.43 13.14 -14.73
CA ASN A 180 -5.80 12.47 -13.60
C ASN A 180 -4.28 12.70 -13.57
N LEU A 181 -3.60 12.58 -14.72
CA LEU A 181 -2.18 12.85 -14.84
C LEU A 181 -1.86 14.32 -14.56
N ALA A 182 -2.66 15.24 -15.11
CA ALA A 182 -2.44 16.67 -14.89
C ALA A 182 -2.59 17.06 -13.42
N VAL A 183 -3.60 16.53 -12.74
CA VAL A 183 -3.79 16.73 -11.29
C VAL A 183 -2.62 16.15 -10.52
N GLN A 184 -2.13 14.95 -10.89
CA GLN A 184 -0.96 14.34 -10.29
C GLN A 184 0.29 15.25 -10.40
N GLU A 185 0.58 15.70 -11.61
CA GLU A 185 1.75 16.54 -11.89
C GLU A 185 1.65 17.90 -11.20
N ALA A 186 0.48 18.53 -11.23
CA ALA A 186 0.21 19.77 -10.52
C ALA A 186 0.38 19.60 -9.03
N SER A 187 -0.23 18.57 -8.41
CA SER A 187 -0.16 18.32 -6.97
C SER A 187 1.26 18.12 -6.46
N VAL A 188 2.09 17.38 -7.20
CA VAL A 188 3.51 17.20 -6.82
C VAL A 188 4.29 18.50 -6.96
N GLN A 189 4.01 19.32 -7.99
CA GLN A 189 4.65 20.62 -8.13
C GLN A 189 4.21 21.60 -7.03
N LEU A 190 2.92 21.63 -6.68
CA LEU A 190 2.40 22.42 -5.56
C LEU A 190 3.05 22.02 -4.23
N TYR A 191 3.17 20.72 -3.97
CA TYR A 191 3.86 20.22 -2.78
C TYR A 191 5.34 20.65 -2.76
N ASN A 192 6.05 20.53 -3.88
CA ASN A 192 7.45 20.97 -3.98
C ASN A 192 7.61 22.48 -3.73
N ALA A 193 6.68 23.29 -4.24
CA ALA A 193 6.66 24.74 -4.00
C ALA A 193 6.41 25.05 -2.53
N TYR A 194 5.49 24.32 -1.88
CA TYR A 194 5.24 24.41 -0.45
C TYR A 194 6.48 24.02 0.36
N ALA A 195 7.07 22.86 0.10
CA ALA A 195 8.24 22.33 0.81
C ALA A 195 9.49 23.23 0.67
N THR A 196 9.60 23.97 -0.45
CA THR A 196 10.70 24.94 -0.67
C THR A 196 10.36 26.36 -0.22
N GLY A 197 9.23 26.58 0.45
CA GLY A 197 8.83 27.88 0.99
C GLY A 197 8.44 28.94 -0.08
N ARG A 198 8.06 28.51 -1.28
CA ARG A 198 7.66 29.39 -2.40
C ARG A 198 6.17 29.68 -2.45
N VAL A 199 5.39 29.10 -1.56
CA VAL A 199 3.95 29.32 -1.48
C VAL A 199 3.69 30.54 -0.58
N HIS A 200 2.81 31.45 -1.02
CA HIS A 200 2.42 32.64 -0.29
C HIS A 200 0.94 32.57 0.07
N GLY A 201 0.60 32.83 1.32
CA GLY A 201 -0.78 32.86 1.79
C GLY A 201 -1.01 32.07 3.06
N GLN A 202 -2.28 31.78 3.36
CA GLN A 202 -2.70 30.93 4.49
C GLN A 202 -2.75 29.47 4.05
N ALA A 203 -2.75 28.55 5.01
CA ALA A 203 -2.80 27.11 4.70
C ALA A 203 -4.01 26.70 3.83
N SER A 204 -5.15 27.39 3.96
CA SER A 204 -6.36 27.14 3.19
C SER A 204 -6.46 27.90 1.86
N HIS A 205 -5.67 28.96 1.67
CA HIS A 205 -5.64 29.78 0.44
C HIS A 205 -4.22 30.19 0.17
N PHE A 206 -3.65 29.74 -0.94
CA PHE A 206 -2.28 30.06 -1.30
C PHE A 206 -2.12 30.37 -2.77
N GLN A 207 -1.23 31.31 -3.08
CA GLN A 207 -0.96 31.75 -4.43
C GLN A 207 0.36 31.17 -4.93
N LEU A 208 0.33 30.71 -6.21
CA LEU A 208 1.50 30.27 -6.92
C LEU A 208 1.39 30.68 -8.41
N GLY A 209 2.20 31.64 -8.83
CA GLY A 209 2.06 32.27 -10.13
C GLY A 209 0.74 33.01 -10.27
N ARG A 210 -0.03 32.72 -11.31
CA ARG A 210 -1.35 33.32 -11.51
C ARG A 210 -2.49 32.56 -10.79
N TRP A 211 -2.22 31.37 -10.25
CA TRP A 211 -3.21 30.52 -9.65
C TRP A 211 -3.35 30.80 -8.15
N THR A 212 -4.58 30.89 -7.68
CA THR A 212 -4.92 30.91 -6.26
C THR A 212 -5.57 29.59 -5.92
N PHE A 213 -4.90 28.73 -5.17
CA PHE A 213 -5.42 27.43 -4.78
C PHE A 213 -6.21 27.55 -3.48
N VAL A 214 -7.41 26.99 -3.49
CA VAL A 214 -8.27 26.87 -2.30
C VAL A 214 -8.20 25.40 -1.84
N LEU A 215 -7.70 25.19 -0.62
CA LEU A 215 -7.73 23.83 -0.04
C LEU A 215 -9.10 23.62 0.61
N ALA A 216 -9.86 22.70 0.03
CA ALA A 216 -11.16 22.33 0.58
C ALA A 216 -11.00 21.64 1.94
N PRO A 217 -11.93 21.85 2.88
CA PRO A 217 -12.00 21.04 4.09
C PRO A 217 -12.18 19.57 3.70
N SER A 218 -11.35 18.68 4.24
CA SER A 218 -11.53 17.24 4.00
C SER A 218 -12.78 16.74 4.75
N ASP A 219 -13.61 15.96 4.05
CA ASP A 219 -14.76 15.27 4.66
C ASP A 219 -14.25 14.10 5.53
N GLY A 220 -14.09 14.38 6.82
CA GLY A 220 -13.57 13.46 7.82
C GLY A 220 -12.14 13.83 8.23
N ALA A 221 -11.97 14.15 9.50
CA ALA A 221 -10.67 14.46 10.11
C ALA A 221 -9.73 13.25 9.96
N SER A 222 -9.10 13.17 8.82
CA SER A 222 -8.07 12.17 8.52
C SER A 222 -6.78 12.59 9.24
N ALA A 223 -5.96 11.62 9.62
CA ALA A 223 -4.59 11.87 10.08
C ALA A 223 -3.76 12.68 9.06
N LEU A 224 -4.20 12.75 7.80
CA LEU A 224 -3.63 13.61 6.75
C LEU A 224 -3.80 15.10 7.05
N ASP A 225 -4.84 15.50 7.80
CA ASP A 225 -5.10 16.91 8.12
C ASP A 225 -4.16 17.48 9.18
N GLN A 226 -3.51 16.62 9.96
CA GLN A 226 -2.73 17.04 11.12
C GLN A 226 -1.22 16.98 10.91
N ARG A 227 -0.73 16.31 9.85
CA ARG A 227 0.69 16.11 9.59
C ARG A 227 1.05 16.49 8.15
N THR A 228 2.11 17.29 7.99
CA THR A 228 2.66 17.59 6.67
C THR A 228 3.49 16.41 6.18
N PRO A 229 3.26 15.88 4.99
CA PRO A 229 4.12 14.85 4.40
C PRO A 229 5.55 15.36 4.22
N SER A 230 6.53 14.50 4.33
CA SER A 230 7.92 14.80 3.94
C SER A 230 8.17 14.56 2.44
N GLU A 231 7.33 13.76 1.81
CA GLU A 231 7.42 13.45 0.38
C GLU A 231 6.02 13.12 -0.16
N LEU A 232 5.71 13.58 -1.36
CA LEU A 232 4.50 13.20 -2.09
C LEU A 232 4.88 12.38 -3.32
N VAL A 233 4.46 11.11 -3.36
CA VAL A 233 4.85 10.14 -4.37
C VAL A 233 3.66 9.78 -5.26
N PRO A 234 3.73 9.98 -6.59
CA PRO A 234 2.72 9.47 -7.49
C PRO A 234 2.68 7.94 -7.49
N ALA A 235 1.53 7.36 -7.17
CA ALA A 235 1.36 5.91 -7.13
C ALA A 235 1.59 5.27 -8.52
N ALA A 236 1.23 5.98 -9.60
CA ALA A 236 1.44 5.53 -10.98
C ALA A 236 2.92 5.50 -11.40
N SER A 237 3.80 6.21 -10.68
CA SER A 237 5.26 6.21 -10.93
C SER A 237 5.98 5.03 -10.25
N LEU A 238 5.28 4.21 -9.47
CA LEU A 238 5.85 3.09 -8.74
C LEU A 238 5.54 1.77 -9.45
N SER A 239 6.56 0.93 -9.55
CA SER A 239 6.44 -0.46 -9.97
C SER A 239 6.93 -1.36 -8.83
N PHE A 240 6.09 -2.30 -8.43
CA PHE A 240 6.37 -3.22 -7.33
C PHE A 240 6.73 -4.60 -7.86
N THR A 241 7.83 -5.14 -7.35
CA THR A 241 8.35 -6.48 -7.67
C THR A 241 8.63 -7.24 -6.38
N GLY A 242 8.92 -8.53 -6.46
CA GLY A 242 9.20 -9.39 -5.30
C GLY A 242 8.02 -10.29 -4.94
N THR A 243 7.67 -10.37 -3.65
CA THR A 243 6.61 -11.25 -3.16
C THR A 243 5.21 -10.72 -3.42
N LEU A 244 5.05 -9.44 -3.65
CA LEU A 244 3.76 -8.82 -3.96
C LEU A 244 3.22 -9.34 -5.31
N ARG A 245 2.02 -9.95 -5.31
CA ARG A 245 1.46 -10.67 -6.47
C ARG A 245 0.57 -9.78 -7.34
N SER A 246 0.00 -8.73 -6.80
CA SER A 246 -1.03 -7.92 -7.47
C SER A 246 -0.99 -6.48 -7.00
N VAL A 247 -1.46 -5.57 -7.88
CA VAL A 247 -1.70 -4.17 -7.56
C VAL A 247 -3.20 -3.92 -7.70
N HIS A 248 -3.83 -3.48 -6.63
CA HIS A 248 -5.27 -3.22 -6.60
C HIS A 248 -5.56 -1.74 -6.70
N ARG A 249 -6.38 -1.40 -7.69
CA ARG A 249 -6.80 -0.04 -8.01
C ARG A 249 -8.31 0.04 -8.19
N ARG A 250 -8.84 1.23 -8.01
CA ARG A 250 -10.17 1.61 -8.46
C ARG A 250 -10.00 2.69 -9.51
N ASP A 251 -10.52 2.44 -10.71
CA ASP A 251 -10.55 3.45 -11.77
C ASP A 251 -11.55 4.55 -11.40
N GLY A 252 -11.17 5.79 -11.67
CA GLY A 252 -12.00 6.93 -11.31
C GLY A 252 -11.36 8.27 -11.65
N PHE A 253 -11.83 9.30 -10.99
CA PHE A 253 -11.32 10.66 -11.09
C PHE A 253 -10.31 10.96 -9.99
N GLY A 254 -9.31 11.77 -10.33
CA GLY A 254 -8.30 12.26 -9.40
C GLY A 254 -6.95 11.59 -9.52
N ALA A 255 -5.96 12.19 -8.88
CA ALA A 255 -4.59 11.71 -8.83
C ALA A 255 -4.39 10.74 -7.68
N GLU A 256 -3.88 9.55 -7.98
CA GLU A 256 -3.48 8.56 -6.98
C GLU A 256 -2.08 8.89 -6.44
N LEU A 257 -2.00 9.31 -5.20
CA LEU A 257 -0.77 9.72 -4.54
C LEU A 257 -0.53 8.93 -3.26
N VAL A 258 0.73 8.89 -2.83
CA VAL A 258 1.13 8.38 -1.51
C VAL A 258 1.80 9.52 -0.76
N ALA A 259 1.24 9.89 0.38
CA ALA A 259 1.84 10.88 1.28
C ALA A 259 2.81 10.17 2.22
N VAL A 260 4.09 10.45 2.13
CA VAL A 260 5.09 9.89 3.04
C VAL A 260 5.22 10.81 4.24
N MET A 261 4.89 10.30 5.41
CA MET A 261 5.01 11.03 6.67
C MET A 261 6.38 10.77 7.31
N ASP A 262 6.95 11.77 7.96
CA ASP A 262 8.10 11.53 8.82
C ASP A 262 7.67 10.72 10.03
N ASP A 263 8.42 9.66 10.31
CA ASP A 263 8.19 8.84 11.50
C ASP A 263 8.65 9.63 12.74
N PRO A 264 7.73 10.02 13.64
CA PRO A 264 8.10 10.74 14.85
C PRO A 264 8.99 9.93 15.78
N ALA A 265 9.06 8.61 15.62
CA ALA A 265 9.86 7.71 16.44
C ALA A 265 11.25 7.37 15.83
N GLY A 266 11.63 8.00 14.70
CA GLY A 266 13.01 7.87 14.17
C GLY A 266 13.39 6.48 13.71
N SER A 267 12.49 5.74 13.08
CA SER A 267 12.78 4.43 12.44
C SER A 267 13.54 4.60 11.11
N THR A 268 14.53 5.49 11.05
CA THR A 268 15.56 5.43 10.03
C THR A 268 16.70 4.58 10.55
N ALA A 269 17.00 3.49 9.88
CA ALA A 269 18.14 2.59 10.13
C ALA A 269 19.49 3.24 9.78
N THR A 270 19.68 4.50 10.17
CA THR A 270 20.97 5.17 10.31
C THR A 270 21.10 5.50 11.78
N ALA A 271 21.96 4.75 12.49
CA ALA A 271 22.27 5.01 13.88
C ALA A 271 22.58 6.51 14.05
N PRO A 272 21.86 7.23 14.96
CA PRO A 272 22.22 8.60 15.27
C PRO A 272 23.64 8.63 15.82
N SER A 273 24.42 9.65 15.44
CA SER A 273 25.77 9.83 15.97
C SER A 273 25.73 9.91 17.49
N ALA A 274 26.71 9.37 18.18
CA ALA A 274 26.79 9.31 19.64
C ALA A 274 26.60 10.68 20.36
N ALA A 275 26.72 11.80 19.63
CA ALA A 275 26.50 13.14 20.14
C ALA A 275 24.99 13.52 20.24
N ALA A 276 24.11 12.91 19.43
CA ALA A 276 22.67 13.18 19.48
C ALA A 276 21.95 12.38 20.59
N GLN A 277 22.55 11.29 21.06
CA GLN A 277 21.99 10.44 22.12
C GLN A 277 22.08 11.04 23.53
N ALA A 278 23.01 11.96 23.77
CA ALA A 278 23.23 12.55 25.10
C ALA A 278 22.20 13.64 25.46
N THR A 279 21.47 14.21 24.50
CA THR A 279 20.57 15.34 24.75
C THR A 279 19.07 14.96 24.71
N GLN A 280 18.71 13.75 24.30
CA GLN A 280 17.31 13.28 24.19
C GLN A 280 16.92 12.17 25.20
N ALA A 281 17.77 11.89 26.18
CA ALA A 281 17.51 10.86 27.20
C ALA A 281 16.54 11.27 28.31
N SER A 282 15.77 12.34 28.14
CA SER A 282 14.71 12.72 29.08
C SER A 282 13.39 12.93 28.34
N THR A 283 12.42 12.01 28.58
CA THR A 283 10.98 12.13 28.29
C THR A 283 10.48 11.81 26.89
N SER A 284 10.74 10.61 26.31
CA SER A 284 9.67 9.96 25.52
C SER A 284 9.75 8.45 25.71
N ALA A 285 8.79 7.92 26.44
CA ALA A 285 8.46 6.50 26.37
C ALA A 285 8.21 6.18 24.89
N THR A 286 8.96 5.26 24.33
CA THR A 286 8.83 4.86 22.92
C THR A 286 7.43 4.29 22.75
N GLN A 287 6.59 4.96 21.96
CA GLN A 287 5.22 4.55 21.70
C GLN A 287 5.20 3.13 21.11
N SER A 288 4.37 2.23 21.66
CA SER A 288 4.30 0.82 21.27
C SER A 288 3.50 0.57 19.97
N TRP A 289 3.05 1.63 19.30
CA TRP A 289 2.27 1.57 18.09
C TRP A 289 2.58 2.74 17.14
N SER A 290 2.27 2.57 15.86
CA SER A 290 2.38 3.63 14.84
C SER A 290 1.29 3.50 13.80
N GLU A 291 0.82 4.65 13.31
CA GLU A 291 -0.03 4.70 12.14
C GLU A 291 0.80 4.56 10.86
N MET A 292 0.13 4.21 9.76
CA MET A 292 0.74 4.08 8.43
C MET A 292 1.59 5.31 8.09
N PRO A 293 2.89 5.15 7.86
CA PRO A 293 3.76 6.26 7.48
C PRO A 293 3.67 6.63 5.99
N SER A 294 2.92 5.87 5.20
CA SER A 294 2.77 6.08 3.75
C SER A 294 1.30 5.93 3.32
N PRO A 295 0.35 6.72 3.87
CA PRO A 295 -1.05 6.61 3.49
C PRO A 295 -1.27 6.96 2.02
N SER A 296 -2.14 6.17 1.36
CA SER A 296 -2.64 6.50 0.03
C SER A 296 -3.66 7.62 0.11
N MET A 297 -3.65 8.50 -0.88
CA MET A 297 -4.58 9.61 -1.00
C MET A 297 -5.01 9.81 -2.45
N THR A 298 -6.19 10.39 -2.64
CA THR A 298 -6.65 10.85 -3.95
C THR A 298 -6.87 12.35 -3.92
N VAL A 299 -6.28 13.04 -4.90
CA VAL A 299 -6.39 14.48 -5.02
C VAL A 299 -7.24 14.84 -6.24
N LEU A 300 -8.18 15.75 -6.06
CA LEU A 300 -8.97 16.37 -7.12
C LEU A 300 -8.63 17.84 -7.25
N LEU A 301 -8.68 18.36 -8.49
CA LEU A 301 -8.74 19.78 -8.81
C LEU A 301 -10.13 20.09 -9.34
N ARG A 302 -10.91 20.87 -8.60
CA ARG A 302 -12.23 21.31 -9.02
C ARG A 302 -12.13 22.75 -9.52
N PHE A 303 -12.59 22.99 -10.74
CA PHE A 303 -12.73 24.34 -11.26
C PHE A 303 -14.16 24.86 -10.99
N SER A 304 -14.25 26.02 -10.38
CA SER A 304 -15.50 26.66 -10.01
C SER A 304 -16.19 27.26 -11.25
N GLY A 305 -17.51 27.24 -11.26
CA GLY A 305 -18.29 27.81 -12.36
C GLY A 305 -19.62 27.09 -12.57
N LYS A 306 -20.58 27.81 -13.11
CA LYS A 306 -21.92 27.30 -13.47
C LYS A 306 -22.06 26.99 -14.94
N ASN A 307 -21.11 27.42 -15.77
CA ASN A 307 -21.09 27.22 -17.20
C ASN A 307 -19.65 27.11 -17.72
N LEU A 308 -19.52 26.72 -18.98
CA LEU A 308 -18.23 26.51 -19.63
C LEU A 308 -17.33 27.75 -19.57
N TRP A 309 -17.87 28.95 -19.78
CA TRP A 309 -17.09 30.17 -19.80
C TRP A 309 -16.46 30.45 -18.42
N GLU A 310 -17.23 30.32 -17.35
CA GLU A 310 -16.73 30.52 -15.97
C GLU A 310 -15.61 29.55 -15.64
N VAL A 311 -15.77 28.26 -15.94
CA VAL A 311 -14.75 27.23 -15.72
C VAL A 311 -13.45 27.51 -16.47
N LEU A 312 -13.56 27.98 -17.72
CA LEU A 312 -12.38 28.30 -18.55
C LEU A 312 -11.61 29.53 -18.05
N HIS A 313 -12.25 30.38 -17.24
CA HIS A 313 -11.65 31.61 -16.67
C HIS A 313 -11.42 31.53 -15.17
N ASP A 314 -11.63 30.36 -14.57
CA ASP A 314 -11.40 30.15 -13.15
C ASP A 314 -9.90 30.02 -12.85
N ASP A 315 -9.30 31.01 -12.20
CA ASP A 315 -7.93 31.01 -11.72
C ASP A 315 -7.83 30.68 -10.22
N GLU A 316 -8.96 30.28 -9.57
CA GLU A 316 -9.07 29.92 -8.17
C GLU A 316 -9.55 28.46 -7.98
N PRO A 317 -8.83 27.46 -8.53
CA PRO A 317 -9.26 26.06 -8.41
C PRO A 317 -9.22 25.57 -6.97
N GLU A 318 -10.21 24.74 -6.63
CA GLU A 318 -10.30 24.06 -5.35
C GLU A 318 -9.52 22.74 -5.39
N LEU A 319 -8.64 22.51 -4.38
CA LEU A 319 -7.88 21.30 -4.20
C LEU A 319 -8.56 20.45 -3.12
N GLU A 320 -9.12 19.31 -3.48
CA GLU A 320 -9.73 18.37 -2.56
C GLU A 320 -8.80 17.17 -2.33
N ILE A 321 -8.62 16.78 -1.06
CA ILE A 321 -7.82 15.62 -0.67
C ILE A 321 -8.76 14.60 -0.02
N HIS A 322 -8.79 13.40 -0.55
CA HIS A 322 -9.65 12.32 -0.08
C HIS A 322 -8.86 11.12 0.38
N ASP A 323 -9.31 10.50 1.48
CA ASP A 323 -8.89 9.15 1.85
C ASP A 323 -9.68 8.13 1.00
N PRO A 324 -9.03 7.41 0.06
CA PRO A 324 -9.71 6.47 -0.82
C PRO A 324 -10.26 5.24 -0.12
N TYR A 325 -9.88 5.01 1.14
CA TYR A 325 -10.43 3.95 1.98
C TYR A 325 -11.79 4.33 2.57
N GLN A 326 -12.03 5.64 2.79
CA GLN A 326 -13.28 6.16 3.33
C GLN A 326 -14.24 6.62 2.24
N VAL A 327 -13.72 7.30 1.21
CA VAL A 327 -14.53 7.90 0.14
C VAL A 327 -14.34 7.12 -1.15
N SER A 328 -15.43 6.56 -1.68
CA SER A 328 -15.42 5.83 -2.96
C SER A 328 -15.88 6.66 -4.14
N GLU A 329 -16.72 7.66 -3.90
CA GLU A 329 -17.38 8.48 -4.93
C GLU A 329 -17.51 9.92 -4.41
N VAL A 330 -17.51 10.86 -5.34
CA VAL A 330 -17.79 12.28 -5.07
C VAL A 330 -18.86 12.81 -6.01
N THR A 331 -19.55 13.89 -5.60
CA THR A 331 -20.49 14.57 -6.46
C THR A 331 -19.80 15.73 -7.16
N LEU A 332 -19.64 15.63 -8.48
CA LEU A 332 -19.16 16.71 -9.33
C LEU A 332 -20.28 17.17 -10.26
N HIS A 333 -20.68 18.43 -10.15
CA HIS A 333 -21.77 19.04 -10.96
C HIS A 333 -23.04 18.18 -11.06
N GLY A 334 -23.48 17.63 -9.89
CA GLY A 334 -24.68 16.81 -9.81
C GLY A 334 -24.54 15.37 -10.31
N GLN A 335 -23.33 14.96 -10.68
CA GLN A 335 -23.02 13.60 -11.12
C GLN A 335 -22.19 12.88 -10.03
N GLN A 336 -22.59 11.68 -9.65
CA GLN A 336 -21.78 10.79 -8.83
C GLN A 336 -20.67 10.21 -9.69
N VAL A 337 -19.42 10.43 -9.31
CA VAL A 337 -18.26 9.93 -10.02
C VAL A 337 -17.34 9.16 -9.07
N PRO A 338 -16.84 7.98 -9.48
CA PRO A 338 -15.92 7.21 -8.65
C PRO A 338 -14.59 7.94 -8.52
N LEU A 339 -13.99 7.92 -7.31
CA LEU A 339 -12.63 8.37 -7.09
C LEU A 339 -11.63 7.31 -7.53
N ALA A 340 -10.58 7.73 -8.22
CA ALA A 340 -9.41 6.89 -8.47
C ALA A 340 -8.75 6.50 -7.14
N ALA A 341 -8.24 5.28 -7.03
CA ALA A 341 -7.57 4.82 -5.83
C ALA A 341 -6.51 3.76 -6.12
N ASN A 342 -5.41 3.80 -5.39
CA ASN A 342 -4.41 2.75 -5.37
C ASN A 342 -4.26 2.22 -3.93
N PHE A 343 -4.87 1.07 -3.66
CA PHE A 343 -4.89 0.46 -2.33
C PHE A 343 -3.60 -0.27 -1.98
N THR A 344 -2.76 -0.54 -2.97
CA THR A 344 -1.50 -1.28 -2.81
C THR A 344 -0.30 -0.36 -2.59
N ALA A 345 -0.27 0.83 -3.24
CA ALA A 345 0.93 1.64 -3.35
C ALA A 345 1.49 2.09 -1.99
N GLY A 346 0.63 2.58 -1.10
CA GLY A 346 1.04 3.02 0.25
C GLY A 346 1.64 1.87 1.05
N TYR A 347 0.95 0.74 1.10
CA TYR A 347 1.41 -0.46 1.80
C TYR A 347 2.73 -1.00 1.24
N ALA A 348 2.83 -1.13 -0.07
CA ALA A 348 4.04 -1.62 -0.72
C ALA A 348 5.24 -0.68 -0.52
N LEU A 349 5.02 0.63 -0.57
CA LEU A 349 6.06 1.63 -0.31
C LEU A 349 6.56 1.55 1.14
N TRP A 350 5.65 1.43 2.11
CA TRP A 350 6.01 1.22 3.51
C TRP A 350 6.87 -0.04 3.70
N LEU A 351 6.47 -1.18 3.15
CA LEU A 351 7.26 -2.41 3.24
C LEU A 351 8.63 -2.26 2.61
N ALA A 352 8.73 -1.62 1.43
CA ALA A 352 10.00 -1.38 0.77
C ALA A 352 10.95 -0.47 1.59
N ARG A 353 10.39 0.42 2.43
CA ARG A 353 11.17 1.34 3.30
C ARG A 353 11.48 0.76 4.67
N SER A 354 10.68 -0.17 5.18
CA SER A 354 10.77 -0.70 6.56
C SER A 354 11.99 -1.58 6.81
N ASN A 355 12.55 -2.24 5.79
CA ASN A 355 13.63 -3.24 5.93
C ASN A 355 13.29 -4.39 6.91
N PHE A 356 12.01 -4.73 7.09
CA PHE A 356 11.57 -5.75 8.06
C PHE A 356 12.29 -7.08 7.91
N SER A 357 12.47 -7.60 6.70
CA SER A 357 13.19 -8.86 6.46
C SER A 357 14.60 -8.85 7.04
N ARG A 358 15.34 -7.75 6.86
CA ARG A 358 16.68 -7.60 7.40
C ARG A 358 16.67 -7.45 8.92
N GLN A 359 15.71 -6.72 9.44
CA GLN A 359 15.56 -6.51 10.89
C GLN A 359 15.14 -7.80 11.58
N SER A 360 14.19 -8.55 11.04
CA SER A 360 13.76 -9.86 11.55
C SER A 360 14.91 -10.88 11.56
N LEU A 361 15.73 -10.90 10.52
CA LEU A 361 16.93 -11.71 10.47
C LEU A 361 17.95 -11.27 11.54
N ARG A 362 18.20 -9.96 11.71
CA ARG A 362 19.08 -9.45 12.75
C ARG A 362 18.60 -9.80 14.14
N THR A 363 17.31 -9.64 14.43
CA THR A 363 16.70 -10.04 15.70
C THR A 363 16.84 -11.53 15.92
N LEU A 364 16.59 -12.35 14.91
CA LEU A 364 16.74 -13.81 14.98
C LEU A 364 18.19 -14.22 15.29
N PHE A 365 19.18 -13.52 14.71
CA PHE A 365 20.61 -13.78 14.91
C PHE A 365 21.22 -13.04 16.13
N GLY A 366 20.41 -12.26 16.86
CA GLY A 366 20.87 -11.50 18.03
C GLY A 366 21.82 -10.35 17.69
N GLY A 367 21.72 -9.77 16.49
CA GLY A 367 22.48 -8.59 16.06
C GLY A 367 21.92 -7.30 16.68
N LYS A 368 22.79 -6.37 17.08
CA LYS A 368 22.38 -5.03 17.55
C LYS A 368 21.71 -4.25 16.42
N GLY A 369 20.61 -3.51 16.72
CA GLY A 369 19.89 -2.63 15.80
C GLY A 369 18.76 -3.30 15.00
N GLY A 370 18.15 -4.38 15.52
CA GLY A 370 16.87 -4.90 15.10
C GLY A 370 15.69 -4.16 15.77
N ILE A 371 14.44 -4.50 15.40
CA ILE A 371 13.27 -4.12 16.19
C ILE A 371 13.22 -5.09 17.38
N ASP A 372 13.64 -4.61 18.54
CA ASP A 372 13.83 -5.47 19.73
C ASP A 372 12.62 -5.41 20.67
N THR A 373 11.57 -4.64 20.32
CA THR A 373 10.36 -4.45 21.12
C THR A 373 9.10 -4.77 20.33
N PRO A 374 8.04 -5.29 20.99
CA PRO A 374 6.73 -5.42 20.37
C PRO A 374 6.19 -4.10 19.86
N HIS A 375 5.52 -4.12 18.70
CA HIS A 375 4.98 -2.94 18.07
C HIS A 375 3.73 -3.23 17.23
N LEU A 376 2.74 -2.37 17.32
CA LEU A 376 1.52 -2.44 16.53
C LEU A 376 1.61 -1.48 15.34
N TYR A 377 1.47 -1.99 14.13
CA TYR A 377 1.42 -1.21 12.90
C TYR A 377 -0.01 -1.12 12.40
N MET A 378 -0.55 0.09 12.31
CA MET A 378 -1.82 0.35 11.65
C MET A 378 -1.56 0.53 10.16
N MET A 379 -2.25 -0.22 9.31
CA MET A 379 -2.04 -0.21 7.85
C MET A 379 -2.75 0.95 7.13
N GLN A 380 -3.55 1.68 7.86
CA GLN A 380 -4.24 2.92 7.48
C GLN A 380 -4.23 3.86 8.70
N PRO A 381 -4.48 5.16 8.53
CA PRO A 381 -4.80 6.02 9.66
C PRO A 381 -5.96 5.45 10.47
N TYR A 382 -5.92 5.65 11.80
CA TYR A 382 -6.99 5.16 12.68
C TYR A 382 -8.35 5.68 12.25
N ASP A 383 -9.33 4.78 12.16
CA ASP A 383 -10.72 5.11 11.85
C ASP A 383 -11.64 4.60 12.97
N PRO A 384 -12.32 5.48 13.72
CA PRO A 384 -13.21 5.07 14.81
C PRO A 384 -14.43 4.27 14.35
N ASN A 385 -14.79 4.35 13.06
CA ASN A 385 -15.99 3.75 12.50
C ASN A 385 -15.75 2.38 11.86
N ARG A 386 -14.51 1.89 11.82
CA ARG A 386 -14.16 0.57 11.26
C ARG A 386 -13.62 -0.35 12.33
N ARG A 387 -14.09 -1.59 12.33
CA ARG A 387 -13.60 -2.65 13.23
C ARG A 387 -12.15 -3.00 12.91
N VAL A 388 -11.45 -3.55 13.88
CA VAL A 388 -10.05 -3.93 13.72
C VAL A 388 -9.95 -5.38 13.25
N LEU A 389 -9.16 -5.59 12.19
CA LEU A 389 -8.65 -6.88 11.75
C LEU A 389 -7.17 -6.95 12.11
N LEU A 390 -6.84 -7.64 13.22
CA LEU A 390 -5.47 -7.72 13.73
C LEU A 390 -4.78 -9.00 13.30
N MET A 391 -3.66 -8.88 12.57
CA MET A 391 -2.84 -9.97 12.07
C MET A 391 -1.60 -10.18 12.94
N ILE A 392 -1.36 -11.44 13.37
CA ILE A 392 -0.28 -11.82 14.27
C ILE A 392 0.60 -12.86 13.57
N HIS A 393 1.85 -12.51 13.27
CA HIS A 393 2.77 -13.37 12.51
C HIS A 393 3.31 -14.56 13.33
N GLY A 394 3.93 -15.53 12.64
CA GLY A 394 4.51 -16.71 13.24
C GLY A 394 5.98 -16.56 13.68
N LEU A 395 6.57 -17.66 14.16
CA LEU A 395 7.98 -17.77 14.51
C LEU A 395 8.87 -17.49 13.30
N ALA A 396 10.00 -16.81 13.51
CA ALA A 396 10.97 -16.43 12.49
C ALA A 396 10.35 -15.65 11.30
N SER A 397 9.33 -14.87 11.59
CA SER A 397 8.54 -14.11 10.61
C SER A 397 8.45 -12.63 11.00
N SER A 398 7.77 -11.85 10.20
CA SER A 398 7.57 -10.40 10.35
C SER A 398 6.24 -9.98 9.72
N PRO A 399 5.86 -8.71 9.81
CA PRO A 399 4.69 -8.18 9.10
C PRO A 399 4.67 -8.49 7.58
N GLU A 400 5.83 -8.68 6.95
CA GLU A 400 5.92 -9.05 5.53
C GLU A 400 5.24 -10.39 5.18
N ALA A 401 5.07 -11.30 6.15
CA ALA A 401 4.33 -12.54 5.95
C ALA A 401 2.86 -12.33 5.59
N TRP A 402 2.34 -11.14 5.83
CA TRP A 402 0.95 -10.78 5.58
C TRP A 402 0.74 -9.99 4.29
N VAL A 403 1.83 -9.70 3.52
CA VAL A 403 1.78 -8.78 2.38
C VAL A 403 0.69 -9.14 1.37
N ASN A 404 0.60 -10.40 0.96
CA ASN A 404 -0.39 -10.84 -0.01
C ASN A 404 -1.79 -10.93 0.63
N VAL A 405 -1.88 -11.37 1.88
CA VAL A 405 -3.16 -11.47 2.60
C VAL A 405 -3.78 -10.10 2.77
N ALA A 406 -3.04 -9.13 3.36
CA ALA A 406 -3.52 -7.78 3.57
C ALA A 406 -3.89 -7.09 2.25
N ASN A 407 -3.04 -7.21 1.23
CA ASN A 407 -3.29 -6.63 -0.08
C ASN A 407 -4.56 -7.20 -0.76
N GLU A 408 -4.77 -8.51 -0.69
CA GLU A 408 -5.97 -9.15 -1.25
C GLU A 408 -7.25 -8.83 -0.46
N LEU A 409 -7.16 -8.65 0.85
CA LEU A 409 -8.28 -8.20 1.67
C LEU A 409 -8.66 -6.74 1.39
N LEU A 410 -7.66 -5.87 1.22
CA LEU A 410 -7.87 -4.45 0.88
C LEU A 410 -8.45 -4.25 -0.53
N ARG A 411 -8.41 -5.25 -1.41
CA ARG A 411 -9.12 -5.26 -2.68
C ARG A 411 -10.63 -5.31 -2.51
N ASP A 412 -11.11 -6.04 -1.51
CA ASP A 412 -12.53 -6.27 -1.27
C ASP A 412 -13.18 -5.02 -0.69
N ASP A 413 -14.14 -4.43 -1.42
CA ASP A 413 -14.77 -3.16 -1.05
C ASP A 413 -15.55 -3.25 0.25
N GLU A 414 -16.20 -4.39 0.53
CA GLU A 414 -16.99 -4.58 1.75
C GLU A 414 -16.05 -4.75 2.96
N ILE A 415 -15.02 -5.59 2.83
CA ILE A 415 -14.01 -5.77 3.88
C ILE A 415 -13.29 -4.45 4.16
N ARG A 416 -12.92 -3.69 3.12
CA ARG A 416 -12.21 -2.41 3.28
C ARG A 416 -13.08 -1.34 3.96
N ARG A 417 -14.39 -1.33 3.73
CA ARG A 417 -15.32 -0.41 4.41
C ARG A 417 -15.58 -0.79 5.86
N GLU A 418 -15.58 -2.08 6.17
CA GLU A 418 -15.88 -2.58 7.50
C GLU A 418 -14.66 -2.64 8.41
N PHE A 419 -13.48 -3.01 7.87
CA PHE A 419 -12.29 -3.28 8.64
C PHE A 419 -11.14 -2.33 8.33
N GLN A 420 -10.41 -1.97 9.38
CA GLN A 420 -9.05 -1.44 9.30
C GLN A 420 -8.06 -2.55 9.68
N VAL A 421 -7.00 -2.71 8.89
CA VAL A 421 -6.03 -3.78 9.06
C VAL A 421 -4.90 -3.30 9.96
N TRP A 422 -4.65 -4.04 11.04
CA TRP A 422 -3.52 -3.83 11.94
C TRP A 422 -2.62 -5.06 11.91
N GLN A 423 -1.32 -4.87 12.16
CA GLN A 423 -0.34 -5.95 12.24
C GLN A 423 0.47 -5.81 13.52
N PHE A 424 0.47 -6.86 14.33
CA PHE A 424 1.28 -6.89 15.55
C PHE A 424 2.61 -7.59 15.28
N TYR A 425 3.70 -6.84 15.47
CA TYR A 425 5.06 -7.35 15.47
C TYR A 425 5.50 -7.65 16.90
N TYR A 426 6.20 -8.75 17.08
CA TYR A 426 6.90 -9.09 18.31
C TYR A 426 8.21 -9.81 17.98
N PRO A 427 9.27 -9.64 18.79
CA PRO A 427 10.52 -10.39 18.64
C PRO A 427 10.24 -11.88 18.81
N THR A 428 10.47 -12.67 17.76
CA THR A 428 10.05 -14.07 17.74
C THR A 428 10.84 -14.98 18.68
N ASN A 429 11.88 -14.49 19.33
CA ASN A 429 12.62 -15.15 20.41
C ASN A 429 12.08 -14.84 21.81
N MET A 430 11.14 -13.90 21.94
CA MET A 430 10.49 -13.55 23.19
C MET A 430 9.51 -14.67 23.61
N PRO A 431 9.43 -15.06 24.91
CA PRO A 431 8.45 -16.02 25.38
C PRO A 431 7.02 -15.68 24.98
N ILE A 432 6.22 -16.70 24.64
CA ILE A 432 4.84 -16.49 24.14
C ILE A 432 3.99 -15.71 25.14
N ALA A 433 4.10 -16.00 26.44
CA ALA A 433 3.37 -15.28 27.48
C ALA A 433 3.72 -13.78 27.52
N MET A 434 4.99 -13.43 27.34
CA MET A 434 5.43 -12.03 27.30
C MET A 434 4.95 -11.32 26.01
N SER A 435 4.95 -12.03 24.88
CA SER A 435 4.40 -11.50 23.62
C SER A 435 2.90 -11.23 23.72
N HIS A 436 2.17 -12.12 24.41
CA HIS A 436 0.76 -11.95 24.71
C HIS A 436 0.51 -10.74 25.62
N ASP A 437 1.25 -10.64 26.73
CA ASP A 437 1.13 -9.51 27.67
C ASP A 437 1.44 -8.17 27.00
N ALA A 438 2.51 -8.10 26.21
CA ALA A 438 2.86 -6.91 25.45
C ALA A 438 1.76 -6.52 24.45
N MET A 439 1.12 -7.49 23.78
CA MET A 439 0.00 -7.20 22.88
C MET A 439 -1.20 -6.61 23.62
N ARG A 440 -1.57 -7.15 24.77
CA ARG A 440 -2.64 -6.62 25.63
C ARG A 440 -2.37 -5.18 26.07
N HIS A 441 -1.15 -4.91 26.56
CA HIS A 441 -0.75 -3.57 26.95
C HIS A 441 -0.80 -2.59 25.77
N THR A 442 -0.26 -2.98 24.62
CA THR A 442 -0.28 -2.14 23.41
C THR A 442 -1.72 -1.82 22.99
N LEU A 443 -2.63 -2.80 22.94
CA LEU A 443 -4.04 -2.56 22.59
C LEU A 443 -4.71 -1.61 23.59
N THR A 444 -4.46 -1.81 24.91
CA THR A 444 -4.98 -0.92 25.96
C THR A 444 -4.50 0.53 25.75
N GLU A 445 -3.21 0.73 25.43
CA GLU A 445 -2.64 2.07 25.17
C GLU A 445 -3.27 2.69 23.91
N VAL A 446 -3.43 1.93 22.84
CA VAL A 446 -4.04 2.39 21.58
C VAL A 446 -5.48 2.83 21.80
N PHE A 447 -6.31 2.00 22.42
CA PHE A 447 -7.71 2.35 22.67
C PHE A 447 -7.84 3.51 23.65
N LYS A 448 -7.01 3.57 24.69
CA LYS A 448 -6.98 4.72 25.57
C LYS A 448 -6.61 6.02 24.86
N HIS A 449 -5.74 5.95 23.83
CA HIS A 449 -5.33 7.12 23.06
C HIS A 449 -6.42 7.57 22.08
N PHE A 450 -6.95 6.66 21.26
CA PHE A 450 -7.87 7.00 20.18
C PHE A 450 -9.34 6.99 20.58
N ASP A 451 -9.72 6.13 21.52
CA ASP A 451 -11.09 6.00 22.01
C ASP A 451 -11.16 5.93 23.54
N PRO A 452 -10.80 7.01 24.26
CA PRO A 452 -10.86 7.02 25.73
C PRO A 452 -12.28 6.82 26.27
N SER A 453 -13.30 6.97 25.44
CA SER A 453 -14.70 6.75 25.82
C SER A 453 -15.17 5.29 25.67
N GLY A 454 -14.42 4.46 24.96
CA GLY A 454 -14.77 3.08 24.62
C GLY A 454 -16.04 2.97 23.76
N LYS A 455 -16.37 3.96 22.92
CA LYS A 455 -17.60 3.99 22.11
C LYS A 455 -17.34 3.83 20.62
N ALA A 456 -16.09 3.93 20.18
CA ALA A 456 -15.74 3.76 18.78
C ALA A 456 -15.96 2.30 18.35
N GLN A 457 -16.44 2.10 17.15
CA GLN A 457 -16.59 0.76 16.58
C GLN A 457 -15.26 0.00 16.52
N ALA A 458 -14.15 0.71 16.34
CA ALA A 458 -12.81 0.18 16.36
C ALA A 458 -12.44 -0.57 17.66
N SER A 459 -13.07 -0.20 18.79
CA SER A 459 -12.85 -0.81 20.11
C SER A 459 -13.78 -1.99 20.39
N HIS A 460 -14.52 -2.47 19.39
CA HIS A 460 -15.47 -3.56 19.54
C HIS A 460 -15.37 -4.57 18.40
N ASP A 461 -15.76 -5.80 18.65
CA ASP A 461 -15.90 -6.87 17.66
C ASP A 461 -14.65 -7.06 16.78
N MET A 462 -13.47 -6.94 17.41
CA MET A 462 -12.18 -7.18 16.75
C MET A 462 -12.07 -8.61 16.24
N VAL A 463 -11.51 -8.78 15.04
CA VAL A 463 -11.16 -10.07 14.47
C VAL A 463 -9.64 -10.26 14.56
N LEU A 464 -9.20 -11.36 15.21
CA LEU A 464 -7.79 -11.76 15.25
C LEU A 464 -7.50 -12.79 14.16
N VAL A 465 -6.37 -12.66 13.48
CA VAL A 465 -5.85 -13.67 12.55
C VAL A 465 -4.43 -14.02 12.95
N GLY A 466 -4.25 -15.23 13.47
CA GLY A 466 -2.96 -15.70 13.98
C GLY A 466 -2.38 -16.83 13.14
N HIS A 467 -1.16 -16.66 12.63
CA HIS A 467 -0.42 -17.72 11.93
C HIS A 467 0.60 -18.38 12.84
N SER A 468 0.64 -19.71 12.86
CA SER A 468 1.64 -20.48 13.61
C SER A 468 1.69 -20.05 15.08
N MET A 469 2.83 -19.65 15.63
CA MET A 469 3.00 -19.13 16.99
C MET A 469 2.08 -17.93 17.27
N GLY A 470 1.83 -17.05 16.27
CA GLY A 470 0.88 -15.95 16.40
C GLY A 470 -0.55 -16.41 16.67
N GLY A 471 -0.93 -17.62 16.22
CA GLY A 471 -2.19 -18.25 16.58
C GLY A 471 -2.26 -18.68 18.03
N VAL A 472 -1.14 -19.11 18.63
CA VAL A 472 -1.09 -19.40 20.08
C VAL A 472 -1.27 -18.12 20.90
N ILE A 473 -0.64 -17.02 20.48
CA ILE A 473 -0.86 -15.70 21.10
C ILE A 473 -2.34 -15.29 20.98
N ALA A 474 -2.92 -15.41 19.77
CA ALA A 474 -4.34 -15.12 19.56
C ALA A 474 -5.27 -15.98 20.44
N ARG A 475 -4.91 -17.25 20.67
CA ARG A 475 -5.65 -18.12 21.60
C ARG A 475 -5.63 -17.59 23.03
N LEU A 476 -4.47 -17.13 23.51
CA LEU A 476 -4.35 -16.55 24.84
C LEU A 476 -5.22 -15.31 25.00
N MET A 477 -5.36 -14.47 23.94
CA MET A 477 -6.22 -13.29 23.96
C MET A 477 -7.71 -13.59 24.23
N ILE A 478 -8.14 -14.80 23.93
CA ILE A 478 -9.54 -15.22 24.12
C ILE A 478 -9.72 -16.26 25.23
N SER A 479 -8.67 -16.56 25.98
CA SER A 479 -8.68 -17.55 27.04
C SER A 479 -8.69 -16.92 28.43
N SER A 480 -9.19 -17.68 29.43
CA SER A 480 -9.04 -17.35 30.85
C SER A 480 -8.02 -18.27 31.47
N SER A 481 -6.98 -17.74 32.09
CA SER A 481 -5.95 -18.57 32.74
C SER A 481 -6.23 -18.85 34.18
N GLY A 482 -6.90 -17.95 34.93
CA GLY A 482 -6.90 -18.00 36.38
C GLY A 482 -5.49 -18.25 36.90
N ASP A 483 -5.32 -19.14 37.87
CA ASP A 483 -4.02 -19.55 38.39
C ASP A 483 -3.43 -20.79 37.67
N HIS A 484 -4.15 -21.37 36.69
CA HIS A 484 -3.80 -22.63 36.05
C HIS A 484 -2.40 -22.66 35.44
N LEU A 485 -1.98 -21.58 34.74
CA LEU A 485 -0.64 -21.50 34.14
C LEU A 485 0.45 -21.45 35.22
N VAL A 486 0.25 -20.64 36.26
CA VAL A 486 1.20 -20.52 37.40
C VAL A 486 1.31 -21.84 38.13
N ASP A 487 0.20 -22.46 38.50
CA ASP A 487 0.16 -23.72 39.24
C ASP A 487 0.79 -24.86 38.43
N THR A 488 0.47 -24.98 37.16
CA THR A 488 1.06 -26.00 36.28
C THR A 488 2.56 -25.84 36.17
N LEU A 489 3.08 -24.62 35.96
CA LEU A 489 4.51 -24.37 35.89
C LEU A 489 5.21 -24.64 37.21
N LEU A 490 4.61 -24.26 38.34
CA LEU A 490 5.14 -24.57 39.67
C LEU A 490 5.20 -26.09 39.99
N ALA A 491 4.23 -26.84 39.44
CA ALA A 491 4.14 -28.28 39.65
C ALA A 491 5.08 -29.10 38.76
N THR A 492 5.25 -28.65 37.49
CA THR A 492 5.88 -29.48 36.45
C THR A 492 7.28 -29.01 36.07
N ALA A 493 7.59 -27.69 36.13
CA ALA A 493 8.89 -27.19 35.78
C ALA A 493 9.93 -27.41 36.89
N GLN A 494 11.13 -27.85 36.50
CA GLN A 494 12.25 -27.99 37.44
C GLN A 494 12.81 -26.60 37.78
N MET A 495 12.32 -26.00 38.83
CA MET A 495 12.68 -24.65 39.29
C MET A 495 13.38 -24.65 40.65
N THR A 496 14.33 -23.77 40.84
CA THR A 496 14.92 -23.45 42.13
C THR A 496 13.87 -22.74 43.03
N PRO A 497 14.05 -22.71 44.37
CA PRO A 497 13.17 -21.93 45.23
C PRO A 497 13.07 -20.45 44.85
N ALA A 498 14.19 -19.81 44.46
CA ALA A 498 14.22 -18.42 44.01
C ALA A 498 13.40 -18.22 42.72
N GLN A 499 13.51 -19.13 41.76
CA GLN A 499 12.72 -19.07 40.51
C GLN A 499 11.22 -19.27 40.79
N ARG A 500 10.84 -20.11 41.74
CA ARG A 500 9.43 -20.30 42.15
C ARG A 500 8.85 -19.04 42.77
N GLU A 501 9.61 -18.37 43.65
CA GLU A 501 9.17 -17.12 44.26
C GLU A 501 9.05 -16.00 43.23
N LEU A 502 9.99 -15.93 42.30
CA LEU A 502 9.97 -14.96 41.22
C LEU A 502 8.79 -15.18 40.26
N LEU A 503 8.47 -16.45 39.95
CA LEU A 503 7.29 -16.80 39.18
C LEU A 503 6.01 -16.30 39.84
N ARG A 504 5.89 -16.48 41.16
CA ARG A 504 4.73 -16.03 41.94
C ARG A 504 4.61 -14.50 42.00
N THR A 505 5.73 -13.80 42.12
CA THR A 505 5.73 -12.33 42.35
C THR A 505 5.72 -11.52 41.08
N LYS A 506 6.53 -11.91 40.09
CA LYS A 506 6.66 -11.18 38.80
C LYS A 506 6.05 -11.92 37.61
N GLY A 507 6.03 -13.23 37.61
CA GLY A 507 5.45 -14.03 36.53
C GLY A 507 3.92 -14.13 36.62
N ALA A 508 3.35 -14.18 37.80
CA ALA A 508 1.90 -14.30 37.99
C ALA A 508 1.11 -13.19 37.30
N PRO A 509 1.48 -11.89 37.35
CA PRO A 509 0.76 -10.84 36.65
C PRO A 509 0.70 -11.04 35.10
N VAL A 510 1.73 -11.62 34.49
CA VAL A 510 1.81 -11.91 33.06
C VAL A 510 1.02 -13.18 32.70
N LEU A 511 0.94 -14.15 33.63
CA LEU A 511 0.34 -15.46 33.42
C LEU A 511 -1.11 -15.55 33.89
N THR A 512 -1.62 -14.53 34.60
CA THR A 512 -3.01 -14.47 35.06
C THR A 512 -3.78 -13.41 34.26
N PHE A 513 -4.71 -13.85 33.42
CA PHE A 513 -5.45 -12.97 32.53
C PHE A 513 -6.87 -13.49 32.25
N LEU A 514 -7.69 -12.58 31.75
CA LEU A 514 -9.04 -12.83 31.23
C LEU A 514 -9.06 -12.60 29.71
N PRO A 515 -10.05 -13.14 28.99
CA PRO A 515 -10.26 -12.85 27.59
C PRO A 515 -10.41 -11.35 27.33
N GLU A 516 -9.81 -10.86 26.24
CA GLU A 516 -9.99 -9.47 25.82
C GLU A 516 -11.42 -9.25 25.33
N PRO A 517 -12.17 -8.32 25.95
CA PRO A 517 -13.58 -8.14 25.69
C PRO A 517 -13.87 -7.57 24.30
N GLU A 518 -12.88 -6.94 23.66
CA GLU A 518 -12.97 -6.36 22.33
C GLU A 518 -12.96 -7.40 21.21
N VAL A 519 -12.54 -8.65 21.50
CA VAL A 519 -12.39 -9.72 20.51
C VAL A 519 -13.68 -10.53 20.38
N SER A 520 -14.26 -10.55 19.19
CA SER A 520 -15.45 -11.35 18.86
C SER A 520 -15.14 -12.60 18.02
N ARG A 521 -14.03 -12.59 17.25
CA ARG A 521 -13.70 -13.68 16.34
C ARG A 521 -12.20 -13.92 16.23
N VAL A 522 -11.80 -15.19 16.02
CA VAL A 522 -10.40 -15.56 15.78
C VAL A 522 -10.30 -16.55 14.62
N VAL A 523 -9.33 -16.33 13.74
CA VAL A 523 -8.94 -17.27 12.69
C VAL A 523 -7.54 -17.80 12.96
N PHE A 524 -7.46 -19.08 13.28
CA PHE A 524 -6.20 -19.78 13.50
C PHE A 524 -5.69 -20.38 12.19
N ILE A 525 -4.46 -20.02 11.80
CA ILE A 525 -3.85 -20.52 10.57
C ILE A 525 -2.60 -21.33 10.91
N ALA A 526 -2.59 -22.63 10.62
CA ALA A 526 -1.49 -23.56 10.92
C ALA A 526 -0.96 -23.43 12.35
N THR A 527 -1.85 -23.27 13.31
CA THR A 527 -1.51 -22.97 14.72
C THR A 527 -1.20 -24.23 15.51
N PRO A 528 -0.05 -24.33 16.20
CA PRO A 528 0.30 -25.47 17.04
C PRO A 528 -0.31 -25.36 18.45
N HIS A 529 -1.62 -25.55 18.57
CA HIS A 529 -2.34 -25.43 19.84
C HIS A 529 -1.85 -26.38 20.95
N ARG A 530 -1.25 -27.52 20.55
CA ARG A 530 -0.71 -28.55 21.44
C ARG A 530 0.78 -28.78 21.23
N GLY A 531 1.46 -27.75 20.68
CA GLY A 531 2.88 -27.81 20.33
C GLY A 531 3.19 -28.66 19.09
N THR A 532 4.46 -28.91 18.87
CA THR A 532 4.99 -29.64 17.74
C THR A 532 6.21 -30.49 18.12
N ASP A 533 6.48 -31.55 17.35
CA ASP A 533 7.69 -32.36 17.46
C ASP A 533 8.95 -31.66 16.91
N VAL A 534 8.79 -30.55 16.21
CA VAL A 534 9.88 -29.89 15.44
C VAL A 534 10.90 -29.24 16.37
N ALA A 535 10.50 -28.81 17.59
CA ALA A 535 11.44 -28.24 18.57
C ALA A 535 12.57 -29.23 18.92
N GLY A 536 12.27 -30.56 18.94
CA GLY A 536 13.25 -31.61 19.11
C GLY A 536 14.08 -31.98 17.89
N THR A 537 13.72 -31.53 16.69
CA THR A 537 14.41 -31.84 15.42
C THR A 537 15.69 -31.04 15.19
N ARG A 538 16.47 -31.40 14.15
CA ARG A 538 17.66 -30.61 13.75
C ARG A 538 17.33 -29.16 13.43
N LEU A 539 16.14 -28.89 12.84
CA LEU A 539 15.69 -27.54 12.50
C LEU A 539 15.36 -26.74 13.76
N GLY A 540 14.59 -27.28 14.70
CA GLY A 540 14.30 -26.63 15.98
C GLY A 540 15.57 -26.35 16.79
N ARG A 541 16.53 -27.29 16.82
CA ARG A 541 17.83 -27.07 17.46
C ARG A 541 18.69 -26.02 16.73
N TRP A 542 18.61 -25.95 15.41
CA TRP A 542 19.33 -24.95 14.62
C TRP A 542 18.73 -23.56 14.85
N ILE A 543 17.42 -23.41 14.79
CA ILE A 543 16.71 -22.16 15.10
C ILE A 543 16.96 -21.76 16.58
N GLY A 544 16.88 -22.71 17.53
CA GLY A 544 17.12 -22.47 18.95
C GLY A 544 18.55 -22.00 19.29
N ARG A 545 19.56 -22.39 18.49
CA ARG A 545 20.93 -21.89 18.63
C ARG A 545 21.12 -20.48 18.07
N LEU A 546 20.26 -20.06 17.15
CA LEU A 546 20.30 -18.74 16.51
C LEU A 546 19.52 -17.68 17.31
N VAL A 547 18.58 -18.12 18.16
CA VAL A 547 17.73 -17.24 18.97
C VAL A 547 18.52 -16.77 20.18
N ARG A 548 18.86 -15.48 20.22
CA ARG A 548 19.37 -14.77 21.39
C ARG A 548 18.31 -13.79 21.85
N LEU A 549 18.07 -13.74 23.15
CA LEU A 549 17.12 -12.79 23.74
C LEU A 549 17.61 -11.35 23.52
N PRO A 550 16.71 -10.39 23.19
CA PRO A 550 17.05 -8.97 23.17
C PRO A 550 17.56 -8.52 24.54
N LEU A 551 18.46 -7.51 24.56
CA LEU A 551 19.06 -6.99 25.79
C LEU A 551 18.02 -6.49 26.81
N THR A 552 16.93 -5.87 26.35
CA THR A 552 15.81 -5.40 27.18
C THR A 552 15.05 -6.56 27.87
N VAL A 553 14.81 -7.65 27.14
CA VAL A 553 14.20 -8.87 27.71
C VAL A 553 15.19 -9.62 28.60
N LEU A 554 16.50 -9.52 28.31
CA LEU A 554 17.56 -10.04 29.17
C LEU A 554 17.65 -9.26 30.48
N GLU A 555 17.38 -7.97 30.52
CA GLU A 555 17.35 -7.18 31.77
C GLU A 555 16.13 -7.55 32.63
N ASP A 556 14.96 -7.77 32.01
CA ASP A 556 13.77 -8.25 32.72
C ASP A 556 13.90 -9.74 33.15
N VAL A 557 14.44 -10.60 32.28
CA VAL A 557 14.75 -12.00 32.58
C VAL A 557 16.01 -12.11 33.41
N ALA A 558 17.00 -11.21 33.29
CA ALA A 558 18.20 -11.21 34.13
C ALA A 558 17.94 -10.68 35.55
N THR A 559 16.98 -9.79 35.75
CA THR A 559 16.41 -9.55 37.10
C THR A 559 15.71 -10.80 37.65
N ILE A 560 15.13 -11.62 36.75
CA ILE A 560 14.56 -12.93 37.09
C ILE A 560 15.65 -14.00 37.28
N ALA A 561 16.79 -13.89 36.61
CA ALA A 561 17.88 -14.88 36.64
C ALA A 561 19.11 -14.48 37.50
N ASN A 562 19.30 -13.18 37.80
CA ASN A 562 20.55 -12.67 38.41
C ASN A 562 20.60 -12.76 39.96
N ASP A 563 19.57 -13.26 40.65
CA ASP A 563 19.66 -13.58 42.08
C ASP A 563 20.22 -14.98 42.33
N GLY A 564 20.69 -15.67 41.29
CA GLY A 564 21.45 -16.93 41.40
C GLY A 564 22.66 -16.90 40.47
N GLN A 565 23.87 -16.86 41.02
CA GLN A 565 25.11 -17.09 40.28
C GLN A 565 24.95 -18.27 39.33
N ILE A 566 24.87 -18.00 38.01
CA ILE A 566 24.94 -19.05 36.99
C ILE A 566 26.40 -19.48 36.91
N ASP A 567 26.73 -20.55 37.62
CA ASP A 567 28.00 -21.25 37.46
C ASP A 567 28.00 -21.90 36.07
N ARG A 568 28.82 -21.37 35.18
CA ARG A 568 28.88 -21.73 33.73
C ARG A 568 29.45 -23.14 33.48
N ASN A 569 29.69 -23.92 34.48
CA ASN A 569 30.46 -25.17 34.37
C ASN A 569 29.73 -26.48 34.64
N ASP A 570 28.46 -26.43 35.09
CA ASP A 570 27.68 -27.65 35.27
C ASP A 570 26.60 -27.77 34.22
N GLY A 571 26.74 -28.75 33.33
CA GLY A 571 25.84 -29.03 32.18
C GLY A 571 24.40 -29.46 32.52
N LYS A 572 23.81 -28.91 33.59
CA LYS A 572 22.39 -29.04 33.96
C LYS A 572 21.66 -27.76 33.50
N HIS A 573 21.03 -27.85 32.38
CA HIS A 573 20.20 -26.78 31.85
C HIS A 573 18.96 -26.59 32.75
N GLY A 574 18.90 -25.48 33.51
CA GLY A 574 17.68 -24.98 34.10
C GLY A 574 16.64 -24.65 32.99
N TYR A 575 15.35 -24.69 33.34
CA TYR A 575 14.26 -24.35 32.44
C TYR A 575 14.49 -22.95 31.80
N GLN A 576 14.70 -22.92 30.48
CA GLN A 576 14.88 -21.68 29.72
C GLN A 576 13.57 -21.34 29.02
N MET A 577 12.90 -20.30 29.49
CA MET A 577 11.72 -19.77 28.77
C MET A 577 12.16 -19.09 27.51
N ASN A 578 11.97 -19.71 26.34
CA ASN A 578 12.03 -19.06 25.04
C ASN A 578 10.90 -19.58 24.15
N SER A 579 10.53 -18.80 23.13
CA SER A 579 9.39 -19.09 22.24
C SER A 579 9.47 -20.46 21.56
N ILE A 580 10.67 -20.95 21.23
CA ILE A 580 10.86 -22.22 20.52
C ILE A 580 10.61 -23.40 21.46
N GLN A 581 11.12 -23.32 22.71
CA GLN A 581 10.83 -24.34 23.72
C GLN A 581 9.35 -24.34 24.07
N ASN A 582 8.72 -23.17 24.16
CA ASN A 582 7.29 -23.05 24.39
C ASN A 582 6.41 -23.65 23.29
N LEU A 583 6.96 -24.01 22.12
CA LEU A 583 6.25 -24.72 21.05
C LEU A 583 6.52 -26.23 21.04
N ASP A 584 7.41 -26.75 21.90
CA ASP A 584 7.60 -28.18 22.03
C ASP A 584 6.36 -28.82 22.67
N LYS A 585 5.84 -29.91 22.08
CA LYS A 585 4.68 -30.64 22.60
C LYS A 585 4.85 -31.12 24.07
N ASP A 586 6.09 -31.27 24.52
CA ASP A 586 6.42 -31.73 25.89
C ASP A 586 6.70 -30.56 26.85
N ASP A 587 6.68 -29.30 26.35
CA ASP A 587 6.84 -28.11 27.19
C ASP A 587 5.62 -27.94 28.13
N PRO A 588 5.83 -27.73 29.44
CA PRO A 588 4.74 -27.52 30.40
C PRO A 588 3.84 -26.35 30.07
N PHE A 589 4.38 -25.25 29.49
CA PHE A 589 3.61 -24.07 29.16
C PHE A 589 2.60 -24.34 28.04
N VAL A 590 3.03 -24.93 26.91
CA VAL A 590 2.10 -25.19 25.79
C VAL A 590 1.03 -26.19 26.15
N ARG A 591 1.36 -27.19 27.00
CA ARG A 591 0.38 -28.13 27.54
C ARG A 591 -0.67 -27.43 28.39
N ALA A 592 -0.23 -26.56 29.29
CA ALA A 592 -1.15 -25.79 30.12
C ALA A 592 -2.02 -24.84 29.27
N VAL A 593 -1.45 -24.18 28.25
CA VAL A 593 -2.19 -23.35 27.30
C VAL A 593 -3.24 -24.16 26.52
N ALA A 594 -2.92 -25.40 26.13
CA ALA A 594 -3.86 -26.25 25.41
C ALA A 594 -5.13 -26.57 26.21
N ASP A 595 -5.05 -26.57 27.54
CA ASP A 595 -6.14 -26.87 28.47
C ASP A 595 -6.94 -25.62 28.89
N LEU A 596 -6.48 -24.41 28.57
CA LEU A 596 -7.20 -23.17 28.91
C LEU A 596 -8.56 -23.08 28.22
N PRO A 597 -9.62 -22.73 28.96
CA PRO A 597 -10.92 -22.48 28.40
C PRO A 597 -10.90 -21.20 27.55
N MET A 598 -11.34 -21.28 26.30
CA MET A 598 -11.60 -20.15 25.45
C MET A 598 -12.97 -19.54 25.75
N SER A 599 -13.12 -18.24 25.60
CA SER A 599 -14.36 -17.52 25.83
C SER A 599 -15.50 -18.08 24.95
N PRO A 600 -16.64 -18.47 25.51
CA PRO A 600 -17.78 -18.97 24.74
C PRO A 600 -18.47 -17.87 23.90
N LYS A 601 -18.07 -16.62 24.08
CA LYS A 601 -18.59 -15.47 23.30
C LYS A 601 -17.82 -15.25 22.00
N VAL A 602 -16.66 -15.91 21.83
CA VAL A 602 -15.79 -15.71 20.70
C VAL A 602 -15.94 -16.85 19.70
N HIS A 603 -16.24 -16.49 18.47
CA HIS A 603 -16.25 -17.40 17.33
C HIS A 603 -14.82 -17.72 16.88
N TYR A 604 -14.52 -18.97 16.57
CA TYR A 604 -13.19 -19.31 16.08
C TYR A 604 -13.21 -20.31 14.93
N HIS A 605 -12.26 -20.12 14.00
CA HIS A 605 -12.10 -20.89 12.79
C HIS A 605 -10.68 -21.42 12.67
N SER A 606 -10.51 -22.55 12.00
CA SER A 606 -9.20 -23.16 11.75
C SER A 606 -8.92 -23.30 10.25
N ILE A 607 -7.77 -22.79 9.80
CA ILE A 607 -7.21 -23.05 8.48
C ILE A 607 -5.97 -23.91 8.71
N ILE A 608 -6.05 -25.19 8.37
CA ILE A 608 -5.01 -26.18 8.63
C ILE A 608 -4.30 -26.54 7.33
N ALA A 609 -2.96 -26.57 7.37
CA ALA A 609 -2.18 -27.02 6.24
C ALA A 609 -1.77 -28.49 6.38
N ARG A 610 -1.65 -29.18 5.24
CA ARG A 610 -1.00 -30.49 5.13
C ARG A 610 -0.08 -30.53 3.92
N ALA A 611 1.16 -30.98 4.10
CA ALA A 611 2.16 -30.98 3.02
C ALA A 611 1.82 -31.96 1.88
N LYS A 612 1.05 -33.00 2.15
CA LYS A 612 0.68 -34.05 1.17
C LYS A 612 -0.84 -34.21 1.10
N ALA A 613 -1.35 -34.44 -0.10
CA ALA A 613 -2.78 -34.66 -0.33
C ALA A 613 -3.28 -36.02 0.21
N ASP A 614 -2.38 -37.00 0.32
CA ASP A 614 -2.72 -38.37 0.62
C ASP A 614 -2.59 -38.71 2.12
N GLY A 615 -3.32 -39.72 2.56
CA GLY A 615 -3.29 -40.28 3.91
C GLY A 615 -4.35 -39.71 4.86
N PRO A 616 -4.54 -40.41 6.02
CA PRO A 616 -5.45 -39.95 7.07
C PRO A 616 -5.02 -38.63 7.65
N LEU A 617 -5.96 -37.71 7.87
CA LEU A 617 -5.68 -36.35 8.39
C LEU A 617 -4.89 -36.37 9.70
N GLU A 618 -5.24 -37.28 10.61
CA GLU A 618 -4.63 -37.38 11.94
C GLU A 618 -3.12 -37.71 11.89
N LYS A 619 -2.63 -38.22 10.75
CA LYS A 619 -1.22 -38.56 10.52
C LYS A 619 -0.49 -37.57 9.61
N THR A 620 -1.16 -36.49 9.23
CA THR A 620 -0.56 -35.46 8.34
C THR A 620 0.03 -34.32 9.15
N ASP A 621 0.95 -33.61 8.53
CA ASP A 621 1.53 -32.36 8.98
C ASP A 621 1.78 -31.41 7.78
N ASP A 622 2.08 -30.15 8.06
CA ASP A 622 2.46 -29.14 7.05
C ASP A 622 3.98 -29.01 6.86
N GLY A 623 4.74 -29.96 7.40
CA GLY A 623 6.20 -29.94 7.50
C GLY A 623 6.73 -29.43 8.85
N LEU A 624 5.88 -28.79 9.66
CA LEU A 624 6.21 -28.26 11.00
C LEU A 624 5.16 -28.61 12.04
N VAL A 625 3.88 -28.39 11.76
CA VAL A 625 2.78 -28.55 12.71
C VAL A 625 1.91 -29.74 12.30
N PRO A 626 1.75 -30.75 13.16
CA PRO A 626 0.86 -31.87 12.91
C PRO A 626 -0.62 -31.44 12.94
N TYR A 627 -1.45 -32.11 12.14
CA TYR A 627 -2.91 -31.87 12.12
C TYR A 627 -3.53 -31.95 13.51
N TRP A 628 -3.18 -32.98 14.34
CA TRP A 628 -3.71 -33.14 15.68
C TRP A 628 -3.44 -31.95 16.62
N SER A 629 -2.37 -31.19 16.34
CA SER A 629 -2.03 -29.98 17.09
C SER A 629 -2.79 -28.75 16.61
N SER A 630 -3.05 -28.63 15.30
CA SER A 630 -3.80 -27.51 14.72
C SER A 630 -5.32 -27.67 14.81
N HIS A 631 -5.82 -28.90 14.89
CA HIS A 631 -7.24 -29.18 15.01
C HIS A 631 -7.81 -28.74 16.36
N LEU A 632 -8.88 -27.96 16.32
CA LEU A 632 -9.66 -27.56 17.50
C LEU A 632 -11.07 -28.14 17.41
N PRO A 633 -11.53 -28.87 18.45
CA PRO A 633 -12.94 -29.26 18.54
C PRO A 633 -13.81 -27.98 18.65
N HIS A 634 -15.02 -28.07 18.09
CA HIS A 634 -16.02 -27.00 18.15
C HIS A 634 -15.65 -25.70 17.43
N ALA A 635 -14.66 -25.71 16.49
CA ALA A 635 -14.45 -24.60 15.59
C ALA A 635 -15.67 -24.40 14.69
N ASP A 636 -16.11 -23.14 14.48
CA ASP A 636 -17.24 -22.82 13.61
C ASP A 636 -17.00 -23.30 12.16
N SER A 637 -15.73 -23.27 11.73
CA SER A 637 -15.29 -23.91 10.49
C SER A 637 -13.85 -24.41 10.59
N GLU A 638 -13.56 -25.48 9.85
CA GLU A 638 -12.24 -26.01 9.64
C GLU A 638 -11.97 -26.20 8.16
N LYS A 639 -10.90 -25.61 7.65
CA LYS A 639 -10.47 -25.74 6.27
C LYS A 639 -9.09 -26.36 6.19
N VAL A 640 -9.01 -27.57 5.63
CA VAL A 640 -7.73 -28.22 5.37
C VAL A 640 -7.25 -27.92 3.96
N ILE A 641 -6.01 -27.44 3.82
CA ILE A 641 -5.41 -27.02 2.56
C ILE A 641 -4.11 -27.79 2.33
N VAL A 642 -3.93 -28.28 1.11
CA VAL A 642 -2.65 -28.91 0.69
C VAL A 642 -1.64 -27.81 0.43
N SER A 643 -0.75 -27.59 1.41
CA SER A 643 0.29 -26.56 1.40
C SER A 643 1.34 -26.87 2.47
N GLY A 644 2.49 -26.24 2.40
CA GLY A 644 3.44 -26.18 3.50
C GLY A 644 3.00 -25.20 4.58
N HIS A 645 3.85 -25.02 5.60
CA HIS A 645 3.55 -24.24 6.79
C HIS A 645 3.16 -22.78 6.55
N SER A 646 3.69 -22.12 5.50
CA SER A 646 3.32 -20.73 5.11
C SER A 646 1.98 -20.66 4.36
N VAL A 647 0.98 -21.41 4.80
CA VAL A 647 -0.33 -21.57 4.15
C VAL A 647 -1.14 -20.26 4.09
N GLN A 648 -0.88 -19.31 4.99
CA GLN A 648 -1.54 -17.99 4.98
C GLN A 648 -1.39 -17.26 3.65
N GLU A 649 -0.29 -17.50 2.93
CA GLU A 649 -0.04 -16.91 1.61
C GLU A 649 -0.71 -17.67 0.46
N ALA A 650 -1.24 -18.86 0.72
CA ALA A 650 -1.90 -19.66 -0.29
C ALA A 650 -3.27 -19.08 -0.66
N THR A 651 -3.58 -19.00 -1.96
CA THR A 651 -4.86 -18.49 -2.44
C THR A 651 -6.08 -19.12 -1.76
N PRO A 652 -6.16 -20.46 -1.55
CA PRO A 652 -7.28 -21.06 -0.84
C PRO A 652 -7.45 -20.59 0.61
N ALA A 653 -6.35 -20.24 1.29
CA ALA A 653 -6.41 -19.70 2.66
C ALA A 653 -6.95 -18.26 2.66
N ILE A 654 -6.51 -17.43 1.71
CA ILE A 654 -7.02 -16.06 1.55
C ILE A 654 -8.51 -16.06 1.21
N VAL A 655 -8.95 -16.97 0.31
CA VAL A 655 -10.36 -17.14 -0.03
C VAL A 655 -11.19 -17.55 1.19
N GLU A 656 -10.68 -18.49 2.00
CA GLU A 656 -11.36 -18.92 3.21
C GLU A 656 -11.43 -17.80 4.25
N LEU A 657 -10.35 -17.03 4.43
CA LEU A 657 -10.34 -15.88 5.32
C LEU A 657 -11.38 -14.83 4.88
N ARG A 658 -11.46 -14.53 3.57
CA ARG A 658 -12.50 -13.63 3.03
C ARG A 658 -13.91 -14.15 3.32
N ARG A 659 -14.14 -15.43 3.11
CA ARG A 659 -15.45 -16.07 3.42
C ARG A 659 -15.81 -15.86 4.89
N ILE A 660 -14.87 -16.10 5.80
CA ILE A 660 -15.09 -15.93 7.25
C ILE A 660 -15.40 -14.46 7.59
N LEU A 661 -14.69 -13.50 6.99
CA LEU A 661 -14.94 -12.08 7.21
C LEU A 661 -16.31 -11.65 6.68
N HIS A 662 -16.74 -12.14 5.51
CA HIS A 662 -18.09 -11.88 4.99
C HIS A 662 -19.17 -12.51 5.86
N GLU A 663 -18.97 -13.73 6.38
CA GLU A 663 -19.87 -14.35 7.34
C GLU A 663 -19.97 -13.53 8.63
N ASP A 664 -18.86 -13.02 9.12
CA ASP A 664 -18.80 -12.16 10.29
C ASP A 664 -19.58 -10.84 10.07
N MET A 665 -19.42 -10.18 8.92
CA MET A 665 -20.19 -8.97 8.56
C MET A 665 -21.68 -9.25 8.49
N GLN A 666 -22.09 -10.40 7.95
CA GLN A 666 -23.50 -10.83 7.89
C GLN A 666 -24.08 -11.02 9.29
N ALA A 667 -23.36 -11.66 10.20
CA ALA A 667 -23.78 -11.87 11.57
C ALA A 667 -24.01 -10.55 12.33
N HIS A 668 -23.28 -9.50 11.99
CA HIS A 668 -23.43 -8.16 12.57
C HIS A 668 -24.45 -7.27 11.81
N GLY A 669 -25.24 -7.82 10.86
CA GLY A 669 -26.28 -7.10 10.12
C GLY A 669 -25.75 -6.04 9.13
N ARG A 670 -24.52 -6.18 8.65
CA ARG A 670 -23.78 -5.18 7.85
C ARG A 670 -23.59 -5.58 6.38
N THR A 671 -24.47 -6.39 5.82
CA THR A 671 -24.45 -6.66 4.38
C THR A 671 -25.07 -5.51 3.61
N GLY A 672 -24.31 -4.97 2.73
CA GLY A 672 -24.57 -4.03 1.65
C GLY A 672 -25.96 -3.38 1.56
N LYS A 673 -26.06 -2.11 1.96
CA LYS A 673 -27.02 -1.18 1.37
C LYS A 673 -26.31 -0.32 0.34
#